data_8a4c1e8e28973e8d9d06dbae6ea8b596
#
_entry.id   8a4c1e8e28973e8d9d06dbae6ea8b596
#
_cell.length_a   1.000
_cell.length_b   1.000
_cell.length_c   1.000
_cell.angle_alpha   90.00
_cell.angle_beta   90.00
_cell.angle_gamma   90.00
#
_symmetry.space_group_name_H-M   'P 1'
#
loop_
_entity.id
_entity.type
_entity.pdbx_description
1 polymer ?
#
loop_
_entity_poly.entity_id
_entity_poly.type
_entity_poly.pdbx_seq_one_letter_code
_entity_poly.pdbx_strand_id
1 'polypeptide(L)'
;METVKGYVEHIVFRNEDNGYTVFNLNNDDGDLTCVGNFNYLSEGELVEVNGEYVVHSIYGTQLRVLNYEIKAPEDLLSIERYLGSGAIKGVGASLAGRIVKKFREDTFRIIEEEPERLAEVRGISERMAREIAVQVEEKKDMRKAMIYLQKFGISTTLAAKIYQFYGPKTYQVLEGNPYQLADQIQGIGFKIADEIATKIGIHSDSDFRIRSGIFYTLQQSVAEGHVYLTKDVLLRRASALLEVEIKDIEKYLMDLSMEKKIVLKESEEGLRVYVSHFYYLELNTAKMLHDLNLEYEEANVVIEKKIHQIEKEAEMQLDEKQENAVMAAVRNGIMILTGGPGTGKTTTINAMIEYFHSENMEIMMAAPNGRAANRMTEATGWEAQTIHRLLEVNGNPEEDENPNRNGFARNADNPLETDVIIIDEMSMVDLPLMNALLTAIVPGTRLILVGDCNQLPSVGPGSILKDLIASECFPVVMLTRIFRQAQESDIVVNAHKINRGEPVLLDNKSRDFFFLKRQDPNVIISVLLTLIQKKLPKYVNAKPYDIQVLTPMRKGLLGVERLNSILQEYLNPPEPGKAEKEYGDHKFRVGDKVMQIKNNYQLEWEITTKYGLTVDKGMGIFNGDMGIVTEINTYTETLEVEYDEKRKVKYPFELLEELELAYAITIHKSQGSEYPAVVIPLLSGPRQLFHRNLLYTAITRARKCVTIVGNDQTFQEMIRNTNEHNRNTSLAERIREFCG
;
A
#
# COMPACT_ATOMS: atom_id res chain seq x y z
N MET A 1 -21.02 24.51 24.90
CA MET A 1 -19.78 25.09 24.34
C MET A 1 -19.29 26.17 25.27
N GLU A 2 -18.09 26.03 25.77
CA GLU A 2 -17.45 27.04 26.63
C GLU A 2 -16.22 27.60 25.94
N THR A 3 -15.97 28.89 26.15
CA THR A 3 -14.78 29.59 25.64
C THR A 3 -13.86 29.84 26.83
N VAL A 4 -12.63 29.34 26.72
CA VAL A 4 -11.60 29.49 27.76
C VAL A 4 -10.38 30.15 27.12
N LYS A 5 -9.84 31.19 27.76
CA LYS A 5 -8.62 31.88 27.37
C LYS A 5 -7.52 31.55 28.39
N GLY A 6 -6.35 31.19 27.91
CA GLY A 6 -5.22 30.86 28.80
C GLY A 6 -3.93 30.63 28.02
N TYR A 7 -2.85 30.37 28.78
CA TYR A 7 -1.54 30.07 28.20
C TYR A 7 -1.31 28.57 28.11
N VAL A 8 -0.71 28.12 27.04
CA VAL A 8 -0.24 26.73 26.89
C VAL A 8 0.96 26.55 27.82
N GLU A 9 0.77 25.86 28.92
CA GLU A 9 1.84 25.68 29.91
C GLU A 9 2.77 24.55 29.50
N HIS A 10 2.19 23.40 29.14
CA HIS A 10 2.96 22.24 28.72
C HIS A 10 2.17 21.39 27.71
N ILE A 11 2.84 20.95 26.67
CA ILE A 11 2.28 19.99 25.68
C ILE A 11 2.63 18.60 26.18
N VAL A 12 1.62 17.91 26.71
CA VAL A 12 1.75 16.55 27.26
C VAL A 12 1.97 15.53 26.13
N PHE A 13 1.28 15.72 25.02
CA PHE A 13 1.36 14.82 23.87
C PHE A 13 1.00 15.59 22.59
N ARG A 14 1.71 15.27 21.50
CA ARG A 14 1.40 15.76 20.17
C ARG A 14 1.65 14.68 19.14
N ASN A 15 0.67 14.45 18.28
CA ASN A 15 0.82 13.65 17.08
C ASN A 15 1.10 14.61 15.91
N GLU A 16 2.30 14.54 15.33
CA GLU A 16 2.73 15.45 14.26
C GLU A 16 2.00 15.18 12.94
N ASP A 17 1.50 13.96 12.72
CA ASP A 17 0.81 13.59 11.44
C ASP A 17 -0.61 14.13 11.35
N ASN A 18 -1.35 14.10 12.46
CA ASN A 18 -2.76 14.53 12.47
C ASN A 18 -3.02 15.78 13.33
N GLY A 19 -1.99 16.30 13.98
CA GLY A 19 -2.07 17.47 14.84
C GLY A 19 -2.83 17.27 16.16
N TYR A 20 -3.20 16.03 16.51
CA TYR A 20 -3.85 15.76 17.79
C TYR A 20 -2.89 16.08 18.94
N THR A 21 -3.32 16.99 19.80
CA THR A 21 -2.50 17.51 20.88
C THR A 21 -3.27 17.46 22.19
N VAL A 22 -2.58 17.02 23.25
CA VAL A 22 -3.02 17.11 24.63
C VAL A 22 -2.10 18.09 25.33
N PHE A 23 -2.65 19.15 25.91
CA PHE A 23 -1.85 20.17 26.58
C PHE A 23 -2.55 20.72 27.82
N ASN A 24 -1.78 21.29 28.71
CA ASN A 24 -2.29 22.00 29.88
C ASN A 24 -2.40 23.49 29.54
N LEU A 25 -3.61 24.00 29.70
CA LEU A 25 -3.94 25.41 29.56
C LEU A 25 -4.02 26.04 30.93
N ASN A 26 -3.12 26.98 31.21
CA ASN A 26 -3.15 27.75 32.45
C ASN A 26 -4.02 29.01 32.25
N ASN A 27 -5.08 29.11 33.01
CA ASN A 27 -5.98 30.27 33.03
C ASN A 27 -6.11 30.83 34.48
N ASP A 28 -6.88 31.89 34.65
CA ASP A 28 -7.10 32.53 35.94
C ASP A 28 -7.77 31.60 36.98
N ASP A 29 -8.46 30.54 36.51
CA ASP A 29 -9.18 29.54 37.35
C ASP A 29 -8.30 28.33 37.68
N GLY A 30 -7.11 28.20 37.10
CA GLY A 30 -6.14 27.10 37.28
C GLY A 30 -5.80 26.33 36.00
N ASP A 31 -5.16 25.16 36.16
CA ASP A 31 -4.72 24.35 35.04
C ASP A 31 -5.88 23.51 34.46
N LEU A 32 -6.11 23.60 33.16
CA LEU A 32 -7.12 22.88 32.42
C LEU A 32 -6.47 22.02 31.36
N THR A 33 -6.72 20.70 31.39
CA THR A 33 -6.25 19.81 30.32
C THR A 33 -7.15 19.96 29.10
N CYS A 34 -6.57 20.37 27.98
CA CYS A 34 -7.23 20.54 26.69
C CYS A 34 -6.81 19.44 25.71
N VAL A 35 -7.76 18.92 24.94
CA VAL A 35 -7.52 17.89 23.92
C VAL A 35 -8.19 18.26 22.60
N GLY A 36 -7.49 18.10 21.49
CA GLY A 36 -8.02 18.43 20.16
C GLY A 36 -6.93 18.39 19.09
N ASN A 37 -7.26 18.84 17.90
CA ASN A 37 -6.31 18.92 16.79
C ASN A 37 -5.70 20.32 16.72
N PHE A 38 -4.39 20.41 17.02
CA PHE A 38 -3.63 21.67 17.06
C PHE A 38 -2.31 21.47 16.32
N ASN A 39 -2.23 21.89 15.08
CA ASN A 39 -1.02 21.63 14.28
C ASN A 39 0.15 22.59 14.57
N TYR A 40 -0.11 23.74 15.18
CA TYR A 40 0.87 24.80 15.42
C TYR A 40 0.73 25.47 16.77
N LEU A 41 0.37 24.72 17.76
CA LEU A 41 0.36 25.19 19.13
C LEU A 41 1.75 25.00 19.73
N SER A 42 2.32 26.04 20.33
CA SER A 42 3.59 25.98 21.05
C SER A 42 3.38 26.32 22.53
N GLU A 43 4.23 25.75 23.40
CA GLU A 43 4.24 26.13 24.79
C GLU A 43 4.50 27.63 24.93
N GLY A 44 3.83 28.27 25.87
CA GLY A 44 3.89 29.71 26.10
C GLY A 44 2.96 30.58 25.24
N GLU A 45 2.24 29.99 24.25
CA GLU A 45 1.29 30.76 23.47
C GLU A 45 -0.02 31.04 24.21
N LEU A 46 -0.54 32.27 24.05
CA LEU A 46 -1.86 32.65 24.52
C LEU A 46 -2.93 32.16 23.53
N VAL A 47 -3.84 31.31 24.02
CA VAL A 47 -4.88 30.74 23.17
C VAL A 47 -6.27 31.00 23.77
N GLU A 48 -7.21 31.19 22.88
CA GLU A 48 -8.64 31.17 23.17
C GLU A 48 -9.22 29.90 22.55
N VAL A 49 -9.70 28.98 23.38
CA VAL A 49 -10.20 27.68 22.96
C VAL A 49 -11.71 27.60 23.18
N ASN A 50 -12.42 27.05 22.20
CA ASN A 50 -13.85 26.80 22.26
C ASN A 50 -14.09 25.28 22.24
N GLY A 51 -14.75 24.76 23.26
CA GLY A 51 -14.91 23.32 23.39
C GLY A 51 -16.05 22.86 24.30
N GLU A 52 -16.03 21.59 24.57
CA GLU A 52 -16.98 20.92 25.47
C GLU A 52 -16.22 20.09 26.51
N TYR A 53 -16.65 20.17 27.76
CA TYR A 53 -16.06 19.31 28.79
C TYR A 53 -16.46 17.85 28.59
N VAL A 54 -15.46 17.00 28.56
CA VAL A 54 -15.59 15.54 28.49
C VAL A 54 -14.89 14.91 29.68
N VAL A 55 -15.50 13.88 30.24
CA VAL A 55 -14.89 13.14 31.36
C VAL A 55 -14.18 11.93 30.79
N HIS A 56 -12.84 11.97 30.85
CA HIS A 56 -12.03 10.82 30.47
C HIS A 56 -11.92 9.86 31.66
N SER A 57 -12.05 8.56 31.43
CA SER A 57 -12.10 7.54 32.48
C SER A 57 -10.81 7.46 33.32
N ILE A 58 -9.68 7.89 32.80
CA ILE A 58 -8.36 7.83 33.44
C ILE A 58 -7.85 9.21 33.82
N TYR A 59 -8.03 10.21 32.94
CA TYR A 59 -7.41 11.55 33.07
C TYR A 59 -8.36 12.61 33.60
N GLY A 60 -9.56 12.23 34.03
CA GLY A 60 -10.53 13.16 34.63
C GLY A 60 -11.21 14.08 33.60
N THR A 61 -11.60 15.26 34.03
CA THR A 61 -12.31 16.23 33.21
C THR A 61 -11.32 16.93 32.28
N GLN A 62 -11.58 16.89 30.98
CA GLN A 62 -10.79 17.55 29.94
C GLN A 62 -11.70 18.43 29.08
N LEU A 63 -11.16 19.49 28.51
CA LEU A 63 -11.84 20.28 27.51
C LEU A 63 -11.52 19.74 26.11
N ARG A 64 -12.52 19.16 25.46
CA ARG A 64 -12.41 18.78 24.05
C ARG A 64 -12.59 20.01 23.19
N VAL A 65 -11.50 20.50 22.62
CA VAL A 65 -11.47 21.71 21.82
C VAL A 65 -11.96 21.43 20.41
N LEU A 66 -12.93 22.22 19.96
CA LEU A 66 -13.49 22.15 18.61
C LEU A 66 -12.88 23.23 17.71
N ASN A 67 -12.64 24.43 18.28
CA ASN A 67 -12.00 25.54 17.59
C ASN A 67 -11.06 26.26 18.55
N TYR A 68 -9.99 26.85 18.03
CA TYR A 68 -9.06 27.66 18.79
C TYR A 68 -8.56 28.85 17.99
N GLU A 69 -8.14 29.90 18.70
CA GLU A 69 -7.50 31.09 18.16
C GLU A 69 -6.28 31.44 18.99
N ILE A 70 -5.12 31.56 18.35
CA ILE A 70 -3.90 32.00 19.02
C ILE A 70 -3.91 33.53 19.05
N LYS A 71 -3.83 34.11 20.24
CA LYS A 71 -3.80 35.55 20.46
C LYS A 71 -2.34 36.02 20.59
N ALA A 72 -2.09 37.27 20.22
CA ALA A 72 -0.80 37.88 20.52
C ALA A 72 -0.60 38.04 22.05
N PRO A 73 0.61 37.84 22.59
CA PRO A 73 0.86 38.10 24.00
C PRO A 73 0.58 39.57 24.36
N GLU A 74 -0.22 39.79 25.39
CA GLU A 74 -0.70 41.13 25.77
C GLU A 74 0.12 41.76 26.92
N ASP A 75 0.93 40.96 27.64
CA ASP A 75 1.72 41.42 28.78
C ASP A 75 3.19 40.92 28.72
N LEU A 76 4.05 41.53 29.51
CA LEU A 76 5.50 41.27 29.53
C LEU A 76 5.86 39.83 29.91
N LEU A 77 5.10 39.23 30.82
CA LEU A 77 5.34 37.85 31.26
C LEU A 77 5.01 36.86 30.17
N SER A 78 3.96 37.14 29.38
CA SER A 78 3.53 36.36 28.23
C SER A 78 4.53 36.43 27.09
N ILE A 79 5.10 37.59 26.82
CA ILE A 79 6.17 37.77 25.82
C ILE A 79 7.41 36.98 26.24
N GLU A 80 7.77 37.01 27.52
CA GLU A 80 8.89 36.25 28.06
C GLU A 80 8.67 34.74 27.92
N ARG A 81 7.49 34.25 28.28
CA ARG A 81 7.13 32.83 28.16
C ARG A 81 7.16 32.36 26.71
N TYR A 82 6.56 33.13 25.82
CA TYR A 82 6.57 32.81 24.39
C TYR A 82 7.98 32.69 23.80
N LEU A 83 8.83 33.66 24.04
CA LEU A 83 10.22 33.64 23.58
C LEU A 83 11.04 32.52 24.20
N GLY A 84 10.76 32.19 25.46
CA GLY A 84 11.53 31.22 26.25
C GLY A 84 11.01 29.78 26.17
N SER A 85 9.86 29.53 25.54
CA SER A 85 9.19 28.23 25.46
C SER A 85 9.89 27.18 24.58
N GLY A 86 10.93 27.58 23.83
CA GLY A 86 11.52 26.75 22.76
C GLY A 86 10.92 26.99 21.38
N ALA A 87 9.89 27.82 21.30
CA ALA A 87 9.26 28.22 20.03
C ALA A 87 10.26 28.92 19.09
N ILE A 88 11.24 29.62 19.62
CA ILE A 88 12.34 30.25 18.90
C ILE A 88 13.64 29.51 19.22
N LYS A 89 14.19 28.79 18.24
CA LYS A 89 15.45 28.05 18.42
C LYS A 89 16.59 28.99 18.89
N GLY A 90 17.27 28.61 19.95
CA GLY A 90 18.37 29.38 20.53
C GLY A 90 17.95 30.38 21.60
N VAL A 91 16.66 30.60 21.83
CA VAL A 91 16.19 31.49 22.93
C VAL A 91 15.59 30.64 24.05
N GLY A 92 16.37 30.40 25.11
CA GLY A 92 15.84 29.78 26.31
C GLY A 92 15.25 30.80 27.31
N ALA A 93 14.55 30.35 28.34
CA ALA A 93 13.84 31.17 29.32
C ALA A 93 14.72 32.30 29.92
N SER A 94 15.98 32.00 30.27
CA SER A 94 16.90 33.02 30.80
C SER A 94 17.27 34.13 29.80
N LEU A 95 17.33 33.79 28.50
CA LEU A 95 17.61 34.75 27.44
C LEU A 95 16.36 35.58 27.12
N ALA A 96 15.20 34.95 27.05
CA ALA A 96 13.91 35.60 26.90
C ALA A 96 13.67 36.64 27.98
N GLY A 97 13.90 36.29 29.25
CA GLY A 97 13.79 37.23 30.37
C GLY A 97 14.72 38.45 30.24
N ARG A 98 15.92 38.27 29.71
CA ARG A 98 16.84 39.38 29.44
C ARG A 98 16.38 40.28 28.29
N ILE A 99 15.84 39.70 27.24
CA ILE A 99 15.29 40.45 26.10
C ILE A 99 14.11 41.30 26.56
N VAL A 100 13.12 40.67 27.21
CA VAL A 100 11.90 41.35 27.67
C VAL A 100 12.21 42.39 28.75
N LYS A 101 13.12 42.14 29.66
CA LYS A 101 13.57 43.09 30.66
C LYS A 101 14.16 44.36 30.06
N LYS A 102 14.85 44.22 28.91
CA LYS A 102 15.50 45.34 28.21
C LYS A 102 14.51 46.13 27.35
N PHE A 103 13.70 45.44 26.54
CA PHE A 103 12.86 46.08 25.52
C PHE A 103 11.39 46.21 25.93
N ARG A 104 10.97 45.54 27.03
CA ARG A 104 9.60 45.56 27.56
C ARG A 104 8.53 45.34 26.49
N GLU A 105 7.54 46.20 26.40
CA GLU A 105 6.42 46.13 25.45
C GLU A 105 6.87 46.26 23.98
N ASP A 106 8.03 46.91 23.73
CA ASP A 106 8.62 47.05 22.41
C ASP A 106 9.33 45.79 21.91
N THR A 107 9.35 44.72 22.68
CA THR A 107 10.15 43.50 22.35
C THR A 107 9.85 42.98 20.95
N PHE A 108 8.59 42.77 20.58
CA PHE A 108 8.22 42.29 19.24
C PHE A 108 8.52 43.33 18.16
N ARG A 109 8.28 44.59 18.42
CA ARG A 109 8.60 45.66 17.46
C ARG A 109 10.12 45.68 17.18
N ILE A 110 10.93 45.54 18.20
CA ILE A 110 12.41 45.50 18.05
C ILE A 110 12.83 44.25 17.26
N ILE A 111 12.22 43.09 17.55
CA ILE A 111 12.53 41.84 16.79
C ILE A 111 12.16 41.99 15.29
N GLU A 112 11.00 42.64 14.99
CA GLU A 112 10.50 42.79 13.64
C GLU A 112 11.17 43.94 12.86
N GLU A 113 11.37 45.11 13.48
CA GLU A 113 11.77 46.33 12.77
C GLU A 113 13.25 46.70 12.98
N GLU A 114 13.83 46.35 14.12
CA GLU A 114 15.18 46.73 14.51
C GLU A 114 15.99 45.53 15.10
N PRO A 115 16.06 44.36 14.37
CA PRO A 115 16.60 43.13 14.96
C PRO A 115 18.05 43.25 15.43
N GLU A 116 18.83 44.14 14.85
CA GLU A 116 20.24 44.39 15.25
C GLU A 116 20.33 44.82 16.73
N ARG A 117 19.31 45.48 17.24
CA ARG A 117 19.28 45.91 18.66
C ARG A 117 19.16 44.74 19.64
N LEU A 118 18.75 43.57 19.20
CA LEU A 118 18.80 42.38 20.07
C LEU A 118 20.22 42.05 20.49
N ALA A 119 21.23 42.41 19.70
CA ALA A 119 22.65 42.22 20.04
C ALA A 119 23.10 43.11 21.24
N GLU A 120 22.29 44.12 21.62
CA GLU A 120 22.51 44.86 22.85
C GLU A 120 22.25 44.02 24.11
N VAL A 121 21.59 42.86 24.00
CA VAL A 121 21.32 41.91 25.08
C VAL A 121 22.51 40.97 25.22
N ARG A 122 23.10 40.90 26.41
CA ARG A 122 24.22 40.01 26.67
C ARG A 122 23.90 38.55 26.34
N GLY A 123 24.62 37.97 25.39
CA GLY A 123 24.46 36.59 24.94
C GLY A 123 23.78 36.46 23.56
N ILE A 124 23.47 37.56 22.88
CA ILE A 124 22.97 37.60 21.51
C ILE A 124 24.04 38.23 20.61
N SER A 125 24.49 37.50 19.61
CA SER A 125 25.31 38.04 18.54
C SER A 125 24.43 38.65 17.44
N GLU A 126 24.98 39.50 16.57
CA GLU A 126 24.24 40.03 15.42
C GLU A 126 23.66 38.94 14.51
N ARG A 127 24.41 37.83 14.35
CA ARG A 127 23.92 36.66 13.60
C ARG A 127 22.70 36.04 14.26
N MET A 128 22.78 35.80 15.55
CA MET A 128 21.68 35.21 16.33
C MET A 128 20.46 36.16 16.36
N ALA A 129 20.68 37.45 16.41
CA ALA A 129 19.62 38.47 16.34
C ALA A 129 18.81 38.35 15.03
N ARG A 130 19.50 38.19 13.91
CA ARG A 130 18.86 37.97 12.59
C ARG A 130 18.15 36.63 12.53
N GLU A 131 18.74 35.56 13.04
CA GLU A 131 18.11 34.22 13.08
C GLU A 131 16.83 34.22 13.93
N ILE A 132 16.80 34.96 15.04
CA ILE A 132 15.58 35.16 15.86
C ILE A 132 14.50 35.92 15.07
N ALA A 133 14.86 37.01 14.40
CA ALA A 133 13.93 37.82 13.61
C ALA A 133 13.30 37.01 12.46
N VAL A 134 14.11 36.25 11.73
CA VAL A 134 13.62 35.37 10.66
C VAL A 134 12.62 34.35 11.18
N GLN A 135 12.91 33.68 12.29
CA GLN A 135 12.00 32.67 12.88
C GLN A 135 10.68 33.27 13.35
N VAL A 136 10.71 34.49 13.92
CA VAL A 136 9.47 35.19 14.33
C VAL A 136 8.64 35.60 13.13
N GLU A 137 9.28 36.11 12.07
CA GLU A 137 8.58 36.50 10.82
C GLU A 137 7.99 35.28 10.10
N GLU A 138 8.75 34.18 9.97
CA GLU A 138 8.26 32.93 9.37
C GLU A 138 7.00 32.40 10.07
N LYS A 139 6.99 32.42 11.41
CA LYS A 139 5.82 31.99 12.20
C LYS A 139 4.61 32.90 12.01
N LYS A 140 4.85 34.20 11.90
CA LYS A 140 3.80 35.18 11.66
C LYS A 140 3.18 35.01 10.27
N ASP A 141 4.00 34.80 9.26
CA ASP A 141 3.55 34.60 7.89
C ASP A 141 2.85 33.27 7.69
N MET A 142 3.33 32.22 8.33
CA MET A 142 2.65 30.92 8.36
C MET A 142 1.26 31.04 8.97
N ARG A 143 1.11 31.75 10.10
CA ARG A 143 -0.19 31.99 10.74
C ARG A 143 -1.16 32.77 9.81
N LYS A 144 -0.67 33.80 9.13
CA LYS A 144 -1.48 34.57 8.15
C LYS A 144 -1.94 33.66 7.01
N ALA A 145 -1.04 32.83 6.48
CA ALA A 145 -1.38 31.92 5.41
C ALA A 145 -2.41 30.87 5.85
N MET A 146 -2.30 30.34 7.06
CA MET A 146 -3.28 29.40 7.61
C MET A 146 -4.66 30.03 7.75
N ILE A 147 -4.77 31.25 8.29
CA ILE A 147 -6.03 31.98 8.40
C ILE A 147 -6.61 32.24 7.01
N TYR A 148 -5.77 32.58 6.03
CA TYR A 148 -6.20 32.76 4.65
C TYR A 148 -6.77 31.50 4.06
N LEU A 149 -6.08 30.35 4.22
CA LEU A 149 -6.50 29.05 3.73
C LEU A 149 -7.77 28.53 4.41
N GLN A 150 -7.95 28.80 5.70
CA GLN A 150 -9.19 28.47 6.44
C GLN A 150 -10.43 29.17 5.90
N LYS A 151 -10.30 30.37 5.34
CA LYS A 151 -11.44 31.06 4.68
C LYS A 151 -12.03 30.25 3.53
N PHE A 152 -11.21 29.41 2.91
CA PHE A 152 -11.63 28.49 1.85
C PHE A 152 -12.02 27.11 2.37
N GLY A 153 -12.11 26.93 3.70
CA GLY A 153 -12.50 25.67 4.35
C GLY A 153 -11.44 24.58 4.27
N ILE A 154 -10.19 24.98 4.07
CA ILE A 154 -9.03 24.07 4.11
C ILE A 154 -8.74 23.78 5.58
N SER A 155 -8.61 22.48 5.93
CA SER A 155 -8.26 22.09 7.30
C SER A 155 -6.90 22.63 7.70
N THR A 156 -6.69 22.86 9.00
CA THR A 156 -5.42 23.35 9.55
C THR A 156 -4.24 22.47 9.15
N THR A 157 -4.40 21.14 9.20
CA THR A 157 -3.35 20.15 8.78
C THR A 157 -2.95 20.33 7.34
N LEU A 158 -3.95 20.48 6.46
CA LEU A 158 -3.70 20.65 5.03
C LEU A 158 -3.10 22.02 4.71
N ALA A 159 -3.60 23.07 5.37
CA ALA A 159 -3.09 24.44 5.24
C ALA A 159 -1.59 24.51 5.62
N ALA A 160 -1.24 23.77 6.61
CA ALA A 160 0.13 23.65 7.07
C ALA A 160 1.05 22.98 6.05
N LYS A 161 0.64 21.82 5.53
CA LYS A 161 1.40 21.11 4.47
C LYS A 161 1.58 22.03 3.24
N ILE A 162 0.56 22.77 2.85
CA ILE A 162 0.63 23.72 1.73
C ILE A 162 1.66 24.80 2.01
N TYR A 163 1.62 25.40 3.20
CA TYR A 163 2.56 26.46 3.55
C TYR A 163 3.99 25.95 3.73
N GLN A 164 4.20 24.78 4.32
CA GLN A 164 5.52 24.16 4.43
C GLN A 164 6.16 23.92 3.06
N PHE A 165 5.36 23.55 2.07
CA PHE A 165 5.85 23.27 0.71
C PHE A 165 6.13 24.55 -0.10
N TYR A 166 5.22 25.54 -0.08
CA TYR A 166 5.32 26.73 -0.91
C TYR A 166 5.82 27.98 -0.20
N GLY A 167 5.80 27.98 1.14
CA GLY A 167 6.14 29.15 1.93
C GLY A 167 5.31 30.39 1.55
N PRO A 168 5.94 31.58 1.39
CA PRO A 168 5.26 32.81 0.97
C PRO A 168 4.58 32.75 -0.41
N LYS A 169 5.00 31.80 -1.29
CA LYS A 169 4.41 31.59 -2.61
C LYS A 169 3.02 30.99 -2.57
N THR A 170 2.56 30.51 -1.41
CA THR A 170 1.24 29.90 -1.20
C THR A 170 0.11 30.74 -1.81
N TYR A 171 0.14 32.04 -1.59
CA TYR A 171 -0.89 32.96 -2.12
C TYR A 171 -0.90 32.99 -3.65
N GLN A 172 0.29 33.10 -4.27
CA GLN A 172 0.44 33.17 -5.72
C GLN A 172 -0.02 31.86 -6.39
N VAL A 173 0.31 30.71 -5.78
CA VAL A 173 -0.10 29.40 -6.29
C VAL A 173 -1.61 29.25 -6.22
N LEU A 174 -2.24 29.62 -5.11
CA LEU A 174 -3.69 29.52 -4.94
C LEU A 174 -4.46 30.43 -5.88
N GLU A 175 -4.03 31.66 -6.03
CA GLU A 175 -4.68 32.64 -6.90
C GLU A 175 -4.40 32.38 -8.38
N GLY A 176 -3.23 31.87 -8.71
CA GLY A 176 -2.81 31.57 -10.07
C GLY A 176 -3.30 30.23 -10.59
N ASN A 177 -2.90 29.14 -9.93
CA ASN A 177 -3.27 27.79 -10.31
C ASN A 177 -3.28 26.83 -9.10
N PRO A 178 -4.40 26.70 -8.37
CA PRO A 178 -4.52 25.82 -7.20
C PRO A 178 -4.39 24.33 -7.54
N TYR A 179 -4.53 23.93 -8.80
CA TYR A 179 -4.36 22.54 -9.20
C TYR A 179 -2.90 22.05 -9.11
N GLN A 180 -1.92 22.98 -9.01
CA GLN A 180 -0.53 22.62 -8.68
C GLN A 180 -0.42 21.90 -7.33
N LEU A 181 -1.35 22.15 -6.40
CA LEU A 181 -1.41 21.42 -5.12
C LEU A 181 -1.55 19.92 -5.33
N ALA A 182 -2.39 19.52 -6.31
CA ALA A 182 -2.62 18.11 -6.63
C ALA A 182 -1.43 17.45 -7.35
N ASP A 183 -0.64 18.25 -8.07
CA ASP A 183 0.53 17.78 -8.80
C ASP A 183 1.77 17.63 -7.90
N GLN A 184 1.89 18.44 -6.82
CA GLN A 184 3.15 18.62 -6.08
C GLN A 184 3.08 18.22 -4.60
N ILE A 185 1.87 18.15 -3.99
CA ILE A 185 1.75 17.80 -2.57
C ILE A 185 1.10 16.44 -2.39
N GLN A 186 1.84 15.52 -1.82
CA GLN A 186 1.32 14.19 -1.52
C GLN A 186 0.15 14.27 -0.52
N GLY A 187 -0.96 13.60 -0.89
CA GLY A 187 -2.20 13.62 -0.10
C GLY A 187 -3.23 14.67 -0.54
N ILE A 188 -2.89 15.59 -1.47
CA ILE A 188 -3.85 16.47 -2.11
C ILE A 188 -4.18 15.92 -3.50
N GLY A 189 -5.37 15.35 -3.66
CA GLY A 189 -5.84 14.90 -4.98
C GLY A 189 -6.62 16.00 -5.72
N PHE A 190 -6.91 15.75 -7.01
CA PHE A 190 -7.68 16.67 -7.86
C PHE A 190 -8.97 17.17 -7.20
N LYS A 191 -9.75 16.30 -6.54
CA LYS A 191 -11.03 16.71 -5.90
C LYS A 191 -10.84 17.78 -4.83
N ILE A 192 -9.82 17.64 -3.99
CA ILE A 192 -9.51 18.61 -2.94
C ILE A 192 -9.05 19.94 -3.59
N ALA A 193 -8.19 19.86 -4.60
CA ALA A 193 -7.76 21.04 -5.34
C ALA A 193 -8.93 21.74 -6.07
N ASP A 194 -9.87 20.98 -6.62
CA ASP A 194 -11.07 21.48 -7.30
C ASP A 194 -12.04 22.17 -6.32
N GLU A 195 -12.22 21.62 -5.12
CA GLU A 195 -12.99 22.27 -4.05
C GLU A 195 -12.35 23.59 -3.61
N ILE A 196 -11.03 23.62 -3.48
CA ILE A 196 -10.27 24.83 -3.14
C ILE A 196 -10.43 25.87 -4.26
N ALA A 197 -10.22 25.46 -5.51
CA ALA A 197 -10.35 26.30 -6.70
C ALA A 197 -11.75 26.92 -6.80
N THR A 198 -12.79 26.13 -6.59
CA THR A 198 -14.18 26.59 -6.58
C THR A 198 -14.43 27.66 -5.51
N LYS A 199 -13.91 27.45 -4.30
CA LYS A 199 -14.06 28.41 -3.18
C LYS A 199 -13.29 29.73 -3.40
N ILE A 200 -12.17 29.66 -4.12
CA ILE A 200 -11.36 30.81 -4.52
C ILE A 200 -12.04 31.58 -5.67
N GLY A 201 -12.99 30.94 -6.37
CA GLY A 201 -13.76 31.59 -7.46
C GLY A 201 -13.15 31.31 -8.84
N ILE A 202 -12.38 30.25 -9.01
CA ILE A 202 -11.89 29.83 -10.33
C ILE A 202 -13.05 29.23 -11.12
N HIS A 203 -13.19 29.65 -12.35
CA HIS A 203 -14.26 29.21 -13.25
C HIS A 203 -14.17 27.72 -13.56
N SER A 204 -15.31 27.05 -13.67
CA SER A 204 -15.42 25.61 -13.95
C SER A 204 -14.86 25.19 -15.32
N ASP A 205 -14.69 26.11 -16.24
CA ASP A 205 -14.14 25.95 -17.59
C ASP A 205 -12.68 26.41 -17.70
N SER A 206 -12.01 26.71 -16.58
CA SER A 206 -10.63 27.18 -16.61
C SER A 206 -9.67 26.13 -17.22
N ASP A 207 -8.72 26.61 -17.99
CA ASP A 207 -7.69 25.78 -18.64
C ASP A 207 -6.95 24.87 -17.64
N PHE A 208 -6.63 25.40 -16.47
CA PHE A 208 -5.95 24.65 -15.41
C PHE A 208 -6.79 23.52 -14.88
N ARG A 209 -8.10 23.75 -14.67
CA ARG A 209 -9.05 22.72 -14.22
C ARG A 209 -9.16 21.59 -15.22
N ILE A 210 -9.34 21.91 -16.49
CA ILE A 210 -9.52 20.93 -17.55
C ILE A 210 -8.25 20.09 -17.71
N ARG A 211 -7.08 20.71 -17.77
CA ARG A 211 -5.78 19.99 -17.86
C ARG A 211 -5.54 19.07 -16.68
N SER A 212 -5.73 19.55 -15.47
CA SER A 212 -5.57 18.75 -14.27
C SER A 212 -6.60 17.62 -14.19
N GLY A 213 -7.84 17.86 -14.60
CA GLY A 213 -8.88 16.84 -14.66
C GLY A 213 -8.61 15.73 -15.68
N ILE A 214 -8.05 16.07 -16.85
CA ILE A 214 -7.60 15.07 -17.84
C ILE A 214 -6.50 14.21 -17.23
N PHE A 215 -5.49 14.83 -16.65
CA PHE A 215 -4.35 14.12 -16.05
C PHE A 215 -4.78 13.24 -14.89
N TYR A 216 -5.65 13.74 -14.02
CA TYR A 216 -6.24 12.96 -12.92
C TYR A 216 -7.05 11.76 -13.42
N THR A 217 -7.83 11.93 -14.50
CA THR A 217 -8.57 10.81 -15.11
C THR A 217 -7.64 9.71 -15.61
N LEU A 218 -6.50 10.06 -16.19
CA LEU A 218 -5.46 9.11 -16.57
C LEU A 218 -4.82 8.44 -15.34
N GLN A 219 -4.50 9.19 -14.30
CA GLN A 219 -3.96 8.62 -13.06
C GLN A 219 -4.94 7.66 -12.39
N GLN A 220 -6.23 7.97 -12.39
CA GLN A 220 -7.26 7.04 -11.91
C GLN A 220 -7.28 5.75 -12.72
N SER A 221 -7.14 5.84 -14.05
CA SER A 221 -7.09 4.65 -14.90
C SER A 221 -5.86 3.78 -14.62
N VAL A 222 -4.74 4.39 -14.27
CA VAL A 222 -3.53 3.66 -13.83
C VAL A 222 -3.79 2.92 -12.51
N ALA A 223 -4.48 3.53 -11.56
CA ALA A 223 -4.90 2.87 -10.32
C ALA A 223 -5.90 1.72 -10.57
N GLU A 224 -6.65 1.75 -11.67
CA GLU A 224 -7.50 0.65 -12.16
C GLU A 224 -6.70 -0.45 -12.88
N GLY A 225 -5.39 -0.27 -13.08
CA GLY A 225 -4.48 -1.22 -13.72
C GLY A 225 -4.22 -0.96 -15.21
N HIS A 226 -4.81 0.08 -15.81
CA HIS A 226 -4.53 0.47 -17.19
C HIS A 226 -3.19 1.20 -17.31
N VAL A 227 -2.48 1.02 -18.43
CA VAL A 227 -1.29 1.79 -18.78
C VAL A 227 -1.65 2.99 -19.66
N TYR A 228 -2.70 2.84 -20.47
CA TYR A 228 -3.24 3.91 -21.32
C TYR A 228 -4.77 3.88 -21.34
N LEU A 229 -5.36 4.97 -21.81
CA LEU A 229 -6.75 4.99 -22.29
C LEU A 229 -6.78 5.35 -23.76
N THR A 230 -7.78 4.83 -24.49
CA THR A 230 -8.09 5.39 -25.81
C THR A 230 -8.67 6.78 -25.65
N LYS A 231 -8.37 7.67 -26.61
CA LYS A 231 -8.84 9.06 -26.60
C LYS A 231 -10.33 9.19 -26.29
N ASP A 232 -11.17 8.36 -26.93
CA ASP A 232 -12.63 8.42 -26.76
C ASP A 232 -13.08 8.06 -25.33
N VAL A 233 -12.41 7.08 -24.70
CA VAL A 233 -12.71 6.70 -23.32
C VAL A 233 -12.24 7.77 -22.36
N LEU A 234 -11.04 8.32 -22.57
CA LEU A 234 -10.49 9.40 -21.77
C LEU A 234 -11.39 10.62 -21.80
N LEU A 235 -11.77 11.07 -22.98
CA LEU A 235 -12.60 12.26 -23.15
C LEU A 235 -13.98 12.09 -22.52
N ARG A 236 -14.61 10.93 -22.65
CA ARG A 236 -15.89 10.64 -21.97
C ARG A 236 -15.77 10.65 -20.45
N ARG A 237 -14.72 10.01 -19.90
CA ARG A 237 -14.49 10.00 -18.45
C ARG A 237 -14.15 11.37 -17.92
N ALA A 238 -13.31 12.14 -18.61
CA ALA A 238 -12.96 13.50 -18.22
C ALA A 238 -14.17 14.46 -18.33
N SER A 239 -15.00 14.34 -19.38
CA SER A 239 -16.24 15.10 -19.52
C SER A 239 -17.21 14.82 -18.38
N ALA A 240 -17.37 13.56 -17.97
CA ALA A 240 -18.21 13.19 -16.84
C ALA A 240 -17.65 13.70 -15.49
N LEU A 241 -16.32 13.74 -15.31
CA LEU A 241 -15.68 14.26 -14.11
C LEU A 241 -15.79 15.77 -14.00
N LEU A 242 -15.54 16.46 -15.10
CA LEU A 242 -15.43 17.92 -15.15
C LEU A 242 -16.76 18.63 -15.43
N GLU A 243 -17.77 17.88 -15.91
CA GLU A 243 -19.06 18.41 -16.39
C GLU A 243 -18.88 19.46 -17.53
N VAL A 244 -17.92 19.21 -18.43
CA VAL A 244 -17.56 20.04 -19.57
C VAL A 244 -17.75 19.25 -20.87
N GLU A 245 -18.11 19.92 -21.96
CA GLU A 245 -18.30 19.26 -23.26
C GLU A 245 -16.97 18.72 -23.82
N ILE A 246 -17.05 17.54 -24.47
CA ILE A 246 -15.86 16.82 -25.01
C ILE A 246 -15.02 17.71 -25.93
N LYS A 247 -15.63 18.53 -26.80
CA LYS A 247 -14.93 19.42 -27.72
C LYS A 247 -14.01 20.43 -27.01
N ASP A 248 -14.39 20.85 -25.79
CA ASP A 248 -13.64 21.82 -25.02
C ASP A 248 -12.48 21.17 -24.24
N ILE A 249 -12.53 19.87 -24.05
CA ILE A 249 -11.47 19.06 -23.40
C ILE A 249 -10.41 18.64 -24.42
N GLU A 250 -10.81 18.21 -25.60
CA GLU A 250 -9.94 17.61 -26.62
C GLU A 250 -8.76 18.50 -27.02
N LYS A 251 -8.99 19.82 -27.11
CA LYS A 251 -7.94 20.79 -27.49
C LYS A 251 -6.73 20.78 -26.55
N TYR A 252 -6.89 20.39 -25.27
CA TYR A 252 -5.81 20.39 -24.27
C TYR A 252 -4.92 19.14 -24.34
N LEU A 253 -5.30 18.10 -25.08
CA LEU A 253 -4.46 16.91 -25.22
C LEU A 253 -3.10 17.22 -25.86
N MET A 254 -3.11 18.08 -26.87
CA MET A 254 -1.87 18.50 -27.53
C MET A 254 -0.98 19.33 -26.59
N ASP A 255 -1.57 20.23 -25.82
CA ASP A 255 -0.85 21.06 -24.86
C ASP A 255 -0.17 20.20 -23.79
N LEU A 256 -0.90 19.25 -23.19
CA LEU A 256 -0.37 18.33 -22.20
C LEU A 256 0.74 17.42 -22.78
N SER A 257 0.65 17.09 -24.07
CA SER A 257 1.72 16.35 -24.78
C SER A 257 2.95 17.20 -24.98
N MET A 258 2.79 18.49 -25.34
CA MET A 258 3.91 19.44 -25.45
C MET A 258 4.60 19.69 -24.12
N GLU A 259 3.84 19.70 -23.02
CA GLU A 259 4.34 19.77 -21.63
C GLU A 259 5.00 18.47 -21.16
N LYS A 260 5.03 17.42 -21.99
CA LYS A 260 5.56 16.09 -21.70
C LYS A 260 4.86 15.39 -20.50
N LYS A 261 3.65 15.82 -20.14
CA LYS A 261 2.83 15.16 -19.11
C LYS A 261 2.19 13.88 -19.62
N ILE A 262 1.79 13.88 -20.90
CA ILE A 262 1.18 12.72 -21.58
C ILE A 262 1.91 12.42 -22.88
N VAL A 263 1.74 11.17 -23.34
CA VAL A 263 2.21 10.73 -24.67
C VAL A 263 1.01 10.30 -25.49
N LEU A 264 0.93 10.77 -26.72
CA LEU A 264 -0.08 10.39 -27.70
C LEU A 264 0.54 9.43 -28.70
N LYS A 265 -0.03 8.24 -28.87
CA LYS A 265 0.43 7.24 -29.86
C LYS A 265 -0.74 6.73 -30.70
N GLU A 266 -0.62 6.85 -32.01
CA GLU A 266 -1.56 6.24 -32.96
C GLU A 266 -1.45 4.72 -32.88
N SER A 267 -2.62 4.05 -32.97
CA SER A 267 -2.73 2.60 -33.07
C SER A 267 -3.91 2.22 -33.98
N GLU A 268 -4.01 0.95 -34.31
CA GLU A 268 -5.15 0.41 -35.11
C GLU A 268 -6.51 0.65 -34.42
N GLU A 269 -6.54 0.69 -33.09
CA GLU A 269 -7.75 0.94 -32.28
C GLU A 269 -8.05 2.43 -32.08
N GLY A 270 -7.24 3.33 -32.64
CA GLY A 270 -7.32 4.77 -32.46
C GLY A 270 -6.17 5.36 -31.63
N LEU A 271 -6.31 6.63 -31.27
CA LEU A 271 -5.28 7.35 -30.53
C LEU A 271 -5.24 6.89 -29.06
N ARG A 272 -4.10 6.36 -28.62
CA ARG A 272 -3.83 5.98 -27.23
C ARG A 272 -3.19 7.14 -26.49
N VAL A 273 -3.65 7.38 -25.27
CA VAL A 273 -3.16 8.45 -24.38
C VAL A 273 -2.59 7.84 -23.11
N TYR A 274 -1.32 8.11 -22.87
CA TYR A 274 -0.55 7.60 -21.72
C TYR A 274 -0.16 8.74 -20.79
N VAL A 275 -0.07 8.45 -19.49
CA VAL A 275 0.81 9.25 -18.63
C VAL A 275 2.25 9.00 -19.06
N SER A 276 3.04 10.05 -19.30
CA SER A 276 4.40 9.95 -19.89
C SER A 276 5.29 8.95 -19.13
N HIS A 277 5.24 8.98 -17.80
CA HIS A 277 6.00 8.05 -16.97
C HIS A 277 5.74 6.58 -17.34
N PHE A 278 4.48 6.17 -17.44
CA PHE A 278 4.12 4.77 -17.76
C PHE A 278 4.41 4.40 -19.22
N TYR A 279 4.33 5.35 -20.14
CA TYR A 279 4.76 5.12 -21.51
C TYR A 279 6.24 4.71 -21.59
N TYR A 280 7.12 5.48 -20.96
CA TYR A 280 8.55 5.19 -20.98
C TYR A 280 8.89 3.98 -20.11
N LEU A 281 8.17 3.74 -19.02
CA LEU A 281 8.35 2.57 -18.19
C LEU A 281 8.09 1.28 -18.97
N GLU A 282 7.01 1.23 -19.75
CA GLU A 282 6.66 0.09 -20.61
C GLU A 282 7.68 -0.10 -21.74
N LEU A 283 8.11 1.00 -22.37
CA LEU A 283 9.12 0.99 -23.43
C LEU A 283 10.47 0.45 -22.91
N ASN A 284 10.92 0.94 -21.76
CA ASN A 284 12.18 0.51 -21.14
C ASN A 284 12.10 -0.96 -20.71
N THR A 285 10.96 -1.39 -20.16
CA THR A 285 10.72 -2.79 -19.79
C THR A 285 10.83 -3.70 -21.01
N ALA A 286 10.21 -3.34 -22.13
CA ALA A 286 10.28 -4.13 -23.37
C ALA A 286 11.73 -4.22 -23.90
N LYS A 287 12.48 -3.12 -23.86
CA LYS A 287 13.89 -3.08 -24.27
C LYS A 287 14.76 -3.98 -23.38
N MET A 288 14.65 -3.86 -22.05
CA MET A 288 15.45 -4.68 -21.13
C MET A 288 15.14 -6.16 -21.26
N LEU A 289 13.87 -6.53 -21.50
CA LEU A 289 13.48 -7.90 -21.80
C LEU A 289 14.11 -8.42 -23.08
N HIS A 290 14.15 -7.60 -24.13
CA HIS A 290 14.84 -7.95 -25.36
C HIS A 290 16.35 -8.17 -25.12
N ASP A 291 17.01 -7.28 -24.39
CA ASP A 291 18.44 -7.35 -24.08
C ASP A 291 18.80 -8.59 -23.24
N LEU A 292 17.89 -9.10 -22.43
CA LEU A 292 18.05 -10.34 -21.65
C LEU A 292 17.70 -11.62 -22.43
N ASN A 293 17.05 -11.52 -23.58
CA ASN A 293 16.59 -12.68 -24.37
C ASN A 293 17.74 -13.31 -25.17
N LEU A 294 18.71 -13.84 -24.47
CA LEU A 294 19.88 -14.51 -25.02
C LEU A 294 19.61 -16.00 -25.22
N GLU A 295 20.23 -16.59 -26.23
CA GLU A 295 20.25 -18.05 -26.44
C GLU A 295 21.62 -18.61 -26.03
N TYR A 296 21.60 -19.77 -25.37
CA TYR A 296 22.78 -20.50 -24.94
C TYR A 296 22.90 -21.82 -25.70
N GLU A 297 24.06 -22.04 -26.29
CA GLU A 297 24.36 -23.27 -27.03
C GLU A 297 24.70 -24.40 -26.07
N GLU A 298 23.73 -25.24 -25.77
CA GLU A 298 23.94 -26.49 -25.01
C GLU A 298 23.21 -27.66 -25.73
N ALA A 299 23.92 -28.78 -25.86
CA ALA A 299 23.40 -29.93 -26.61
C ALA A 299 22.25 -30.61 -25.82
N ASN A 300 21.10 -30.86 -26.46
CA ASN A 300 19.97 -31.53 -25.84
C ASN A 300 20.34 -32.80 -25.08
N VAL A 301 21.19 -33.64 -25.69
CA VAL A 301 21.60 -34.92 -25.08
C VAL A 301 22.33 -34.73 -23.74
N VAL A 302 23.03 -33.61 -23.56
CA VAL A 302 23.73 -33.30 -22.29
C VAL A 302 22.72 -32.91 -21.24
N ILE A 303 21.77 -32.00 -21.60
CA ILE A 303 20.73 -31.56 -20.70
C ILE A 303 19.83 -32.75 -20.29
N GLU A 304 19.37 -33.56 -21.25
CA GLU A 304 18.55 -34.76 -21.00
C GLU A 304 19.20 -35.74 -20.07
N LYS A 305 20.50 -36.09 -20.29
CA LYS A 305 21.24 -36.98 -19.39
C LYS A 305 21.28 -36.43 -17.97
N LYS A 306 21.44 -35.14 -17.82
CA LYS A 306 21.51 -34.49 -16.52
C LYS A 306 20.17 -34.47 -15.83
N ILE A 307 19.08 -34.17 -16.58
CA ILE A 307 17.70 -34.27 -16.07
C ILE A 307 17.44 -35.68 -15.55
N HIS A 308 17.76 -36.72 -16.32
CA HIS A 308 17.59 -38.14 -15.89
C HIS A 308 18.42 -38.48 -14.65
N GLN A 309 19.60 -37.87 -14.49
CA GLN A 309 20.39 -38.04 -13.27
C GLN A 309 19.69 -37.41 -12.07
N ILE A 310 19.19 -36.16 -12.22
CA ILE A 310 18.44 -35.44 -11.18
C ILE A 310 17.18 -36.21 -10.79
N GLU A 311 16.40 -36.70 -11.77
CA GLU A 311 15.22 -37.52 -11.50
C GLU A 311 15.56 -38.76 -10.61
N LYS A 312 16.69 -39.39 -10.89
CA LYS A 312 17.13 -40.56 -10.13
C LYS A 312 17.61 -40.21 -8.73
N GLU A 313 18.35 -39.10 -8.56
CA GLU A 313 18.90 -38.64 -7.29
C GLU A 313 17.83 -38.11 -6.36
N ALA A 314 16.85 -37.38 -6.89
CA ALA A 314 15.75 -36.79 -6.15
C ALA A 314 14.50 -37.69 -6.05
N GLU A 315 14.57 -38.94 -6.56
CA GLU A 315 13.45 -39.90 -6.61
C GLU A 315 12.17 -39.27 -7.21
N MET A 316 12.31 -38.37 -8.19
CA MET A 316 11.22 -37.72 -8.88
C MET A 316 11.11 -38.20 -10.33
N GLN A 317 9.94 -37.96 -10.92
CA GLN A 317 9.70 -38.25 -12.33
C GLN A 317 9.02 -37.06 -12.98
N LEU A 318 9.67 -36.49 -13.97
CA LEU A 318 9.16 -35.35 -14.72
C LEU A 318 8.30 -35.87 -15.90
N ASP A 319 7.33 -35.09 -16.34
CA ASP A 319 6.67 -35.33 -17.60
C ASP A 319 7.36 -34.54 -18.72
N GLU A 320 7.02 -34.85 -19.98
CA GLU A 320 7.62 -34.25 -21.17
C GLU A 320 7.60 -32.71 -21.13
N LYS A 321 6.51 -32.10 -20.60
CA LYS A 321 6.41 -30.64 -20.50
C LYS A 321 7.30 -30.06 -19.41
N GLN A 322 7.47 -30.78 -18.30
CA GLN A 322 8.36 -30.40 -17.23
C GLN A 322 9.83 -30.51 -17.67
N GLU A 323 10.19 -31.57 -18.37
CA GLU A 323 11.52 -31.71 -18.98
C GLU A 323 11.81 -30.59 -19.98
N ASN A 324 10.83 -30.30 -20.86
CA ASN A 324 10.93 -29.17 -21.80
C ASN A 324 11.08 -27.81 -21.10
N ALA A 325 10.47 -27.64 -19.94
CA ALA A 325 10.63 -26.42 -19.15
C ALA A 325 12.06 -26.27 -18.61
N VAL A 326 12.66 -27.34 -18.10
CA VAL A 326 14.06 -27.34 -17.66
C VAL A 326 14.99 -27.06 -18.84
N MET A 327 14.79 -27.73 -19.99
CA MET A 327 15.56 -27.47 -21.20
C MET A 327 15.47 -26.01 -21.67
N ALA A 328 14.24 -25.45 -21.65
CA ALA A 328 14.01 -24.05 -22.02
C ALA A 328 14.72 -23.07 -21.06
N ALA A 329 14.69 -23.36 -19.76
CA ALA A 329 15.37 -22.54 -18.75
C ALA A 329 16.90 -22.53 -18.92
N VAL A 330 17.47 -23.68 -19.31
CA VAL A 330 18.92 -23.82 -19.55
C VAL A 330 19.36 -23.07 -20.80
N ARG A 331 18.54 -23.09 -21.86
CA ARG A 331 18.92 -22.59 -23.20
C ARG A 331 18.60 -21.14 -23.44
N ASN A 332 17.77 -20.52 -22.63
CA ASN A 332 17.31 -19.16 -22.90
C ASN A 332 17.59 -18.25 -21.70
N GLY A 333 17.82 -16.98 -22.02
CA GLY A 333 18.00 -15.94 -21.02
C GLY A 333 16.69 -15.59 -20.30
N ILE A 334 15.54 -15.78 -20.96
CA ILE A 334 14.21 -15.63 -20.36
C ILE A 334 13.39 -16.89 -20.65
N MET A 335 12.69 -17.39 -19.63
CA MET A 335 11.75 -18.50 -19.77
C MET A 335 10.53 -18.27 -18.89
N ILE A 336 9.34 -18.61 -19.40
CA ILE A 336 8.07 -18.45 -18.69
C ILE A 336 7.44 -19.82 -18.44
N LEU A 337 7.20 -20.11 -17.16
CA LEU A 337 6.50 -21.31 -16.72
C LEU A 337 5.13 -20.94 -16.17
N THR A 338 4.07 -21.40 -16.79
CA THR A 338 2.70 -21.14 -16.33
C THR A 338 1.90 -22.42 -16.18
N GLY A 339 0.96 -22.42 -15.24
CA GLY A 339 0.08 -23.55 -14.98
C GLY A 339 -0.80 -23.34 -13.76
N GLY A 340 -1.93 -24.02 -13.73
CA GLY A 340 -2.88 -23.99 -12.61
C GLY A 340 -2.40 -24.81 -11.39
N PRO A 341 -3.26 -24.94 -10.37
CA PRO A 341 -2.95 -25.76 -9.20
C PRO A 341 -2.79 -27.24 -9.56
N GLY A 342 -1.86 -27.94 -8.90
CA GLY A 342 -1.65 -29.36 -9.09
C GLY A 342 -0.99 -29.77 -10.42
N THR A 343 -0.45 -28.83 -11.19
CA THR A 343 0.24 -29.11 -12.46
C THR A 343 1.74 -29.33 -12.34
N GLY A 344 2.29 -29.29 -11.10
CA GLY A 344 3.69 -29.61 -10.85
C GLY A 344 4.66 -28.46 -11.06
N LYS A 345 4.24 -27.19 -10.98
CA LYS A 345 5.15 -26.02 -11.06
C LYS A 345 6.31 -26.13 -10.09
N THR A 346 6.04 -26.42 -8.81
CA THR A 346 7.06 -26.55 -7.76
C THR A 346 8.06 -27.66 -8.06
N THR A 347 7.59 -28.81 -8.54
CA THR A 347 8.47 -29.94 -8.95
C THR A 347 9.40 -29.51 -10.07
N THR A 348 8.87 -28.77 -11.05
CA THR A 348 9.66 -28.25 -12.17
C THR A 348 10.71 -27.24 -11.70
N ILE A 349 10.33 -26.32 -10.78
CA ILE A 349 11.26 -25.35 -10.18
C ILE A 349 12.40 -26.09 -9.44
N ASN A 350 12.06 -27.12 -8.64
CA ASN A 350 13.08 -27.91 -7.94
C ASN A 350 14.05 -28.57 -8.91
N ALA A 351 13.55 -29.14 -10.01
CA ALA A 351 14.42 -29.72 -11.03
C ALA A 351 15.33 -28.67 -11.69
N MET A 352 14.85 -27.45 -11.93
CA MET A 352 15.67 -26.35 -12.44
C MET A 352 16.75 -25.92 -11.43
N ILE A 353 16.38 -25.81 -10.15
CA ILE A 353 17.32 -25.47 -9.08
C ILE A 353 18.44 -26.51 -9.00
N GLU A 354 18.09 -27.79 -8.95
CA GLU A 354 19.08 -28.88 -8.91
C GLU A 354 19.99 -28.88 -10.14
N TYR A 355 19.43 -28.61 -11.33
CA TYR A 355 20.22 -28.46 -12.55
C TYR A 355 21.24 -27.34 -12.42
N PHE A 356 20.83 -26.11 -12.12
CA PHE A 356 21.72 -24.96 -12.04
C PHE A 356 22.72 -25.08 -10.88
N HIS A 357 22.28 -25.59 -9.75
CA HIS A 357 23.16 -25.85 -8.61
C HIS A 357 24.28 -26.86 -8.98
N SER A 358 23.95 -27.91 -9.73
CA SER A 358 24.94 -28.90 -10.19
C SER A 358 25.92 -28.32 -11.22
N GLU A 359 25.60 -27.17 -11.86
CA GLU A 359 26.52 -26.37 -12.70
C GLU A 359 27.31 -25.33 -11.91
N ASN A 360 27.19 -25.31 -10.57
CA ASN A 360 27.78 -24.30 -9.67
C ASN A 360 27.34 -22.86 -10.00
N MET A 361 26.12 -22.69 -10.49
CA MET A 361 25.52 -21.38 -10.73
C MET A 361 24.90 -20.83 -9.45
N GLU A 362 25.06 -19.53 -9.22
CA GLU A 362 24.39 -18.84 -8.14
C GLU A 362 22.93 -18.57 -8.51
N ILE A 363 22.01 -18.92 -7.58
CA ILE A 363 20.56 -18.85 -7.80
C ILE A 363 19.96 -17.92 -6.74
N MET A 364 19.21 -16.92 -7.21
CA MET A 364 18.35 -16.11 -6.35
C MET A 364 16.88 -16.39 -6.64
N MET A 365 16.09 -16.50 -5.57
CA MET A 365 14.66 -16.73 -5.69
C MET A 365 13.87 -15.62 -5.03
N ALA A 366 12.81 -15.17 -5.69
CA ALA A 366 11.94 -14.16 -5.11
C ALA A 366 10.48 -14.31 -5.51
N ALA A 367 9.62 -13.63 -4.74
CA ALA A 367 8.19 -13.54 -4.98
C ALA A 367 7.68 -12.11 -4.66
N PRO A 368 6.49 -11.70 -5.14
CA PRO A 368 5.98 -10.36 -4.93
C PRO A 368 5.67 -10.00 -3.48
N ASN A 369 5.35 -10.96 -2.63
CA ASN A 369 5.04 -10.75 -1.21
C ASN A 369 5.70 -11.80 -0.32
N GLY A 370 5.76 -11.51 1.00
CA GLY A 370 6.45 -12.36 1.98
C GLY A 370 5.88 -13.77 2.09
N ARG A 371 4.55 -13.92 1.99
CA ARG A 371 3.91 -15.24 2.08
C ARG A 371 4.23 -16.14 0.90
N ALA A 372 4.25 -15.57 -0.30
CA ALA A 372 4.65 -16.32 -1.49
C ALA A 372 6.14 -16.72 -1.40
N ALA A 373 6.99 -15.82 -0.91
CA ALA A 373 8.42 -16.11 -0.69
C ALA A 373 8.62 -17.22 0.34
N ASN A 374 7.98 -17.16 1.50
CA ASN A 374 8.06 -18.20 2.53
C ASN A 374 7.55 -19.55 2.00
N ARG A 375 6.43 -19.56 1.27
CA ARG A 375 5.91 -20.76 0.63
C ARG A 375 6.90 -21.35 -0.37
N MET A 376 7.58 -20.52 -1.13
CA MET A 376 8.61 -20.94 -2.08
C MET A 376 9.79 -21.58 -1.33
N THR A 377 10.25 -20.98 -0.23
CA THR A 377 11.28 -21.54 0.65
C THR A 377 10.87 -22.90 1.23
N GLU A 378 9.66 -23.02 1.80
CA GLU A 378 9.14 -24.28 2.35
C GLU A 378 9.06 -25.39 1.28
N ALA A 379 8.67 -25.03 0.06
CA ALA A 379 8.43 -25.98 -1.01
C ALA A 379 9.70 -26.43 -1.73
N THR A 380 10.73 -25.59 -1.78
CA THR A 380 11.99 -25.87 -2.48
C THR A 380 13.14 -26.25 -1.54
N GLY A 381 13.06 -25.83 -0.28
CA GLY A 381 14.17 -25.93 0.68
C GLY A 381 15.27 -24.88 0.48
N TRP A 382 15.12 -23.99 -0.51
CA TRP A 382 16.06 -22.90 -0.79
C TRP A 382 15.46 -21.56 -0.34
N GLU A 383 16.32 -20.67 0.16
CA GLU A 383 15.87 -19.37 0.64
C GLU A 383 15.29 -18.52 -0.52
N ALA A 384 14.07 -18.05 -0.34
CA ALA A 384 13.42 -17.10 -1.22
C ALA A 384 13.01 -15.84 -0.44
N GLN A 385 13.07 -14.70 -1.08
CA GLN A 385 12.73 -13.41 -0.46
C GLN A 385 11.72 -12.62 -1.29
N THR A 386 11.24 -11.50 -0.77
CA THR A 386 10.40 -10.63 -1.60
C THR A 386 11.24 -9.92 -2.66
N ILE A 387 10.63 -9.62 -3.83
CA ILE A 387 11.32 -8.83 -4.88
C ILE A 387 11.82 -7.50 -4.30
N HIS A 388 11.04 -6.85 -3.43
CA HIS A 388 11.44 -5.62 -2.77
C HIS A 388 12.70 -5.81 -1.89
N ARG A 389 12.79 -6.91 -1.16
CA ARG A 389 13.96 -7.22 -0.33
C ARG A 389 15.16 -7.59 -1.18
N LEU A 390 14.95 -8.32 -2.29
CA LEU A 390 15.98 -8.64 -3.27
C LEU A 390 16.60 -7.36 -3.87
N LEU A 391 15.78 -6.35 -4.10
CA LEU A 391 16.21 -5.05 -4.64
C LEU A 391 16.74 -4.08 -3.57
N GLU A 392 16.74 -4.46 -2.31
CA GLU A 392 17.23 -3.66 -1.17
C GLU A 392 16.62 -2.24 -1.18
N VAL A 393 15.44 -2.09 -0.56
CA VAL A 393 14.78 -0.78 -0.47
C VAL A 393 15.61 0.17 0.39
N ASN A 394 15.97 1.32 -0.16
CA ASN A 394 16.65 2.38 0.59
C ASN A 394 15.69 2.98 1.63
N GLY A 395 16.07 2.95 2.91
CA GLY A 395 15.23 3.36 4.03
C GLY A 395 14.92 4.86 4.15
N ASN A 396 15.45 5.72 3.28
CA ASN A 396 15.23 7.17 3.28
C ASN A 396 14.81 7.67 1.90
N PRO A 397 13.49 7.69 1.60
CA PRO A 397 13.01 8.31 0.36
C PRO A 397 13.23 9.84 0.33
N GLU A 398 13.48 10.48 1.47
CA GLU A 398 13.63 11.94 1.58
C GLU A 398 15.06 12.45 1.27
N GLU A 399 16.06 11.57 1.23
CA GLU A 399 17.46 11.97 0.95
C GLU A 399 17.86 11.86 -0.52
N ASP A 400 17.05 11.23 -1.38
CA ASP A 400 17.34 11.11 -2.81
C ASP A 400 16.71 12.28 -3.60
N GLU A 401 17.50 13.34 -3.85
CA GLU A 401 17.14 14.46 -4.73
C GLU A 401 16.93 14.06 -6.21
N ASN A 402 17.05 12.78 -6.56
CA ASN A 402 16.98 12.31 -7.94
C ASN A 402 15.65 11.54 -8.19
N PRO A 403 14.66 12.17 -8.88
CA PRO A 403 13.37 11.56 -9.16
C PRO A 403 13.44 10.31 -10.07
N ASN A 404 14.61 9.99 -10.61
CA ASN A 404 14.84 8.81 -11.46
C ASN A 404 15.36 7.58 -10.69
N ARG A 405 15.62 7.66 -9.39
CA ARG A 405 15.97 6.51 -8.57
C ARG A 405 14.71 5.91 -7.98
N ASN A 406 14.41 4.69 -8.38
CA ASN A 406 13.25 3.90 -7.96
C ASN A 406 13.23 3.53 -6.46
N GLY A 407 13.98 4.19 -5.59
CA GLY A 407 14.05 3.89 -4.16
C GLY A 407 14.71 2.54 -3.83
N PHE A 408 15.35 1.87 -4.79
CA PHE A 408 16.05 0.59 -4.61
C PHE A 408 17.57 0.77 -4.70
N ALA A 409 18.30 0.12 -3.79
CA ALA A 409 19.76 0.13 -3.79
C ALA A 409 20.33 -0.72 -4.95
N ARG A 410 19.62 -1.81 -5.32
CA ARG A 410 19.95 -2.61 -6.50
C ARG A 410 19.35 -1.99 -7.75
N ASN A 411 20.20 -1.66 -8.70
CA ASN A 411 19.84 -0.96 -9.95
C ASN A 411 20.96 -1.16 -11.00
N ALA A 412 20.95 -0.42 -12.09
CA ALA A 412 21.95 -0.53 -13.16
C ALA A 412 23.38 -0.23 -12.70
N ASP A 413 23.58 0.64 -11.70
CA ASP A 413 24.89 0.99 -11.16
C ASP A 413 25.36 0.00 -10.08
N ASN A 414 24.43 -0.75 -9.47
CA ASN A 414 24.67 -1.76 -8.44
C ASN A 414 23.79 -2.98 -8.70
N PRO A 415 24.07 -3.79 -9.74
CA PRO A 415 23.22 -4.90 -10.15
C PRO A 415 23.25 -6.08 -9.18
N LEU A 416 22.33 -7.02 -9.37
CA LEU A 416 22.32 -8.30 -8.70
C LEU A 416 23.46 -9.19 -9.23
N GLU A 417 24.26 -9.73 -8.34
CA GLU A 417 25.37 -10.63 -8.66
C GLU A 417 24.86 -12.08 -8.56
N THR A 418 24.35 -12.62 -9.66
CA THR A 418 23.79 -13.99 -9.71
C THR A 418 23.70 -14.47 -11.16
N ASP A 419 23.72 -15.79 -11.34
CA ASP A 419 23.61 -16.42 -12.67
C ASP A 419 22.15 -16.68 -13.06
N VAL A 420 21.29 -16.96 -12.07
CA VAL A 420 19.89 -17.34 -12.27
C VAL A 420 18.98 -16.64 -11.28
N ILE A 421 17.90 -16.07 -11.78
CA ILE A 421 16.84 -15.50 -10.94
C ILE A 421 15.52 -16.22 -11.26
N ILE A 422 14.86 -16.73 -10.22
CA ILE A 422 13.56 -17.39 -10.33
C ILE A 422 12.54 -16.54 -9.58
N ILE A 423 11.52 -16.05 -10.30
CA ILE A 423 10.43 -15.27 -9.71
C ILE A 423 9.14 -16.08 -9.78
N ASP A 424 8.54 -16.38 -8.64
CA ASP A 424 7.22 -17.03 -8.57
C ASP A 424 6.10 -16.01 -8.35
N GLU A 425 4.85 -16.43 -8.54
CA GLU A 425 3.62 -15.63 -8.44
C GLU A 425 3.64 -14.38 -9.35
N MET A 426 4.15 -14.54 -10.58
CA MET A 426 4.28 -13.45 -11.56
C MET A 426 2.95 -12.76 -11.93
N SER A 427 1.81 -13.38 -11.66
CA SER A 427 0.50 -12.73 -11.84
C SER A 427 0.30 -11.48 -10.97
N MET A 428 1.07 -11.37 -9.88
CA MET A 428 0.99 -10.25 -8.94
C MET A 428 2.00 -9.13 -9.23
N VAL A 429 2.94 -9.35 -10.16
CA VAL A 429 3.98 -8.36 -10.51
C VAL A 429 3.40 -7.33 -11.48
N ASP A 430 3.46 -6.06 -11.10
CA ASP A 430 3.04 -4.92 -11.93
C ASP A 430 4.20 -4.36 -12.77
N LEU A 431 3.89 -3.41 -13.63
CA LEU A 431 4.88 -2.81 -14.53
C LEU A 431 6.01 -2.06 -13.81
N PRO A 432 5.75 -1.24 -12.77
CA PRO A 432 6.82 -0.59 -11.99
C PRO A 432 7.77 -1.59 -11.33
N LEU A 433 7.25 -2.64 -10.69
CA LEU A 433 8.06 -3.63 -10.01
C LEU A 433 8.88 -4.47 -10.99
N MET A 434 8.29 -4.84 -12.13
CA MET A 434 9.03 -5.53 -13.20
C MET A 434 10.14 -4.68 -13.78
N ASN A 435 9.87 -3.40 -14.02
CA ASN A 435 10.89 -2.48 -14.50
C ASN A 435 12.06 -2.32 -13.51
N ALA A 436 11.75 -2.17 -12.21
CA ALA A 436 12.77 -2.08 -11.17
C ALA A 436 13.62 -3.35 -11.10
N LEU A 437 13.00 -4.53 -11.17
CA LEU A 437 13.69 -5.82 -11.19
C LEU A 437 14.65 -5.91 -12.39
N LEU A 438 14.15 -5.63 -13.59
CA LEU A 438 14.95 -5.70 -14.81
C LEU A 438 16.12 -4.71 -14.81
N THR A 439 15.95 -3.54 -14.21
CA THR A 439 17.02 -2.54 -14.09
C THR A 439 18.19 -3.04 -13.24
N ALA A 440 17.94 -3.97 -12.33
CA ALA A 440 18.98 -4.56 -11.47
C ALA A 440 19.59 -5.85 -12.03
N ILE A 441 19.16 -6.32 -13.21
CA ILE A 441 19.65 -7.56 -13.83
C ILE A 441 20.58 -7.22 -14.98
N VAL A 442 21.70 -7.92 -15.08
CA VAL A 442 22.64 -7.76 -16.18
C VAL A 442 22.42 -8.79 -17.29
N PRO A 443 22.68 -8.45 -18.56
CA PRO A 443 22.67 -9.44 -19.64
C PRO A 443 23.62 -10.61 -19.34
N GLY A 444 23.13 -11.83 -19.53
CA GLY A 444 23.83 -13.05 -19.16
C GLY A 444 23.23 -13.77 -17.96
N THR A 445 22.51 -13.09 -17.09
CA THR A 445 21.67 -13.69 -16.04
C THR A 445 20.43 -14.34 -16.65
N ARG A 446 20.12 -15.56 -16.26
CA ARG A 446 18.87 -16.25 -16.66
C ARG A 446 17.71 -15.81 -15.77
N LEU A 447 16.60 -15.45 -16.38
CA LEU A 447 15.38 -15.00 -15.70
C LEU A 447 14.25 -15.99 -15.95
N ILE A 448 13.86 -16.72 -14.91
CA ILE A 448 12.78 -17.71 -14.95
C ILE A 448 11.55 -17.10 -14.26
N LEU A 449 10.48 -16.92 -15.01
CA LEU A 449 9.24 -16.28 -14.58
C LEU A 449 8.16 -17.33 -14.42
N VAL A 450 7.70 -17.54 -13.19
CA VAL A 450 6.72 -18.59 -12.85
C VAL A 450 5.42 -17.94 -12.38
N GLY A 451 4.29 -18.48 -12.81
CA GLY A 451 2.99 -17.95 -12.35
C GLY A 451 1.80 -18.70 -12.92
N ASP A 452 0.62 -18.24 -12.56
CA ASP A 452 -0.65 -18.74 -13.08
C ASP A 452 -1.38 -17.60 -13.80
N CYS A 453 -1.42 -17.65 -15.13
CA CYS A 453 -2.02 -16.60 -15.95
C CYS A 453 -3.54 -16.49 -15.79
N ASN A 454 -4.21 -17.45 -15.12
CA ASN A 454 -5.64 -17.48 -14.87
C ASN A 454 -6.03 -16.90 -13.51
N GLN A 455 -5.06 -16.61 -12.64
CA GLN A 455 -5.30 -15.88 -11.39
C GLN A 455 -5.55 -14.40 -11.66
N LEU A 456 -5.98 -13.70 -10.60
CA LEU A 456 -6.16 -12.25 -10.65
C LEU A 456 -4.84 -11.54 -11.01
N PRO A 457 -4.90 -10.48 -11.81
CA PRO A 457 -3.73 -9.67 -12.12
C PRO A 457 -3.23 -8.89 -10.89
N SER A 458 -2.08 -8.25 -11.03
CA SER A 458 -1.49 -7.33 -10.03
C SER A 458 -2.47 -6.21 -9.63
N VAL A 459 -2.26 -5.59 -8.49
CA VAL A 459 -3.04 -4.40 -8.10
C VAL A 459 -2.62 -3.19 -8.93
N GLY A 460 -1.31 -3.01 -9.17
CA GLY A 460 -0.76 -1.92 -9.97
C GLY A 460 -0.95 -2.10 -11.48
N PRO A 461 -0.51 -1.12 -12.28
CA PRO A 461 -0.73 -1.07 -13.72
C PRO A 461 0.04 -2.13 -14.50
N GLY A 462 -0.52 -2.54 -15.62
CA GLY A 462 0.05 -3.54 -16.51
C GLY A 462 -0.48 -4.96 -16.28
N SER A 463 -0.10 -5.86 -17.15
CA SER A 463 -0.47 -7.29 -17.13
C SER A 463 0.71 -8.14 -17.54
N ILE A 464 1.82 -8.01 -16.81
CA ILE A 464 3.15 -8.49 -17.22
C ILE A 464 3.14 -9.94 -17.71
N LEU A 465 2.67 -10.87 -16.90
CA LEU A 465 2.68 -12.29 -17.27
C LEU A 465 1.87 -12.57 -18.54
N LYS A 466 0.69 -11.96 -18.68
CA LYS A 466 -0.16 -12.12 -19.87
C LYS A 466 0.47 -11.47 -21.10
N ASP A 467 1.06 -10.28 -20.95
CA ASP A 467 1.71 -9.55 -22.04
C ASP A 467 2.94 -10.30 -22.56
N LEU A 468 3.74 -10.88 -21.64
CA LEU A 468 4.89 -11.70 -21.99
C LEU A 468 4.46 -12.94 -22.80
N ILE A 469 3.43 -13.65 -22.34
CA ILE A 469 2.87 -14.81 -23.04
C ILE A 469 2.32 -14.40 -24.42
N ALA A 470 1.57 -13.29 -24.47
CA ALA A 470 0.95 -12.79 -25.71
C ALA A 470 1.95 -12.21 -26.71
N SER A 471 3.16 -11.86 -26.27
CA SER A 471 4.22 -11.39 -27.18
C SER A 471 4.73 -12.48 -28.10
N GLU A 472 4.68 -13.75 -27.68
CA GLU A 472 5.22 -14.92 -28.40
C GLU A 472 6.74 -14.83 -28.68
N CYS A 473 7.44 -13.93 -27.99
CA CYS A 473 8.88 -13.70 -28.18
C CYS A 473 9.76 -14.52 -27.24
N PHE A 474 9.20 -15.15 -26.23
CA PHE A 474 9.92 -15.91 -25.23
C PHE A 474 9.44 -17.36 -25.17
N PRO A 475 10.30 -18.32 -24.77
CA PRO A 475 9.85 -19.67 -24.48
C PRO A 475 8.80 -19.69 -23.36
N VAL A 476 7.61 -20.19 -23.66
CA VAL A 476 6.50 -20.36 -22.73
C VAL A 476 6.18 -21.83 -22.60
N VAL A 477 6.32 -22.39 -21.39
CA VAL A 477 5.87 -23.73 -21.10
C VAL A 477 4.62 -23.71 -20.24
N MET A 478 3.51 -24.18 -20.81
CA MET A 478 2.23 -24.26 -20.13
C MET A 478 1.98 -25.67 -19.62
N LEU A 479 2.08 -25.86 -18.28
CA LEU A 479 1.76 -27.10 -17.61
C LEU A 479 0.25 -27.29 -17.54
N THR A 480 -0.27 -28.29 -18.23
CA THR A 480 -1.71 -28.56 -18.32
C THR A 480 -2.14 -29.88 -17.69
N ARG A 481 -1.16 -30.77 -17.43
CA ARG A 481 -1.43 -32.07 -16.83
C ARG A 481 -1.63 -31.93 -15.33
N ILE A 482 -2.76 -32.42 -14.83
CA ILE A 482 -3.01 -32.54 -13.39
C ILE A 482 -2.48 -33.90 -12.95
N PHE A 483 -1.56 -33.89 -11.98
CA PHE A 483 -0.98 -35.14 -11.48
C PHE A 483 -2.00 -35.94 -10.65
N ARG A 484 -1.82 -37.26 -10.58
CA ARG A 484 -2.77 -38.20 -9.98
C ARG A 484 -3.18 -37.84 -8.56
N GLN A 485 -2.25 -37.43 -7.73
CA GLN A 485 -2.58 -36.97 -6.35
C GLN A 485 -3.49 -35.75 -6.34
N ALA A 486 -3.28 -34.82 -7.26
CA ALA A 486 -4.10 -33.62 -7.39
C ALA A 486 -5.46 -33.91 -8.06
N GLN A 487 -5.59 -34.98 -8.85
CA GLN A 487 -6.86 -35.42 -9.44
C GLN A 487 -7.85 -35.95 -8.39
N GLU A 488 -7.38 -36.38 -7.22
CA GLU A 488 -8.22 -36.80 -6.10
C GLU A 488 -8.84 -35.62 -5.34
N SER A 489 -8.38 -34.38 -5.60
CA SER A 489 -8.89 -33.15 -5.00
C SER A 489 -9.92 -32.49 -5.92
N ASP A 490 -11.17 -32.40 -5.45
CA ASP A 490 -12.20 -31.67 -6.17
C ASP A 490 -11.96 -30.15 -6.18
N ILE A 491 -11.18 -29.61 -5.23
CA ILE A 491 -10.70 -28.22 -5.28
C ILE A 491 -9.95 -27.98 -6.58
N VAL A 492 -8.97 -28.85 -6.88
CA VAL A 492 -8.13 -28.73 -8.09
C VAL A 492 -8.97 -28.98 -9.35
N VAL A 493 -9.73 -30.08 -9.39
CA VAL A 493 -10.55 -30.43 -10.54
C VAL A 493 -11.59 -29.35 -10.84
N ASN A 494 -12.27 -28.83 -9.83
CA ASN A 494 -13.26 -27.78 -10.01
C ASN A 494 -12.64 -26.43 -10.37
N ALA A 495 -11.45 -26.09 -9.84
CA ALA A 495 -10.72 -24.92 -10.28
C ALA A 495 -10.42 -24.94 -11.78
N HIS A 496 -9.95 -26.09 -12.31
CA HIS A 496 -9.73 -26.26 -13.74
C HIS A 496 -11.04 -26.21 -14.56
N LYS A 497 -12.13 -26.79 -14.07
CA LYS A 497 -13.46 -26.67 -14.70
C LYS A 497 -13.92 -25.22 -14.76
N ILE A 498 -13.82 -24.50 -13.65
CA ILE A 498 -14.17 -23.07 -13.57
C ILE A 498 -13.36 -22.29 -14.59
N ASN A 499 -12.06 -22.51 -14.65
CA ASN A 499 -11.19 -21.83 -15.60
C ASN A 499 -11.61 -22.06 -17.07
N ARG A 500 -12.03 -23.27 -17.40
CA ARG A 500 -12.55 -23.60 -18.75
C ARG A 500 -14.01 -23.17 -18.97
N GLY A 501 -14.69 -22.65 -17.96
CA GLY A 501 -16.10 -22.28 -18.03
C GLY A 501 -17.06 -23.46 -18.00
N GLU A 502 -16.58 -24.61 -17.54
CA GLU A 502 -17.36 -25.83 -17.41
C GLU A 502 -18.22 -25.81 -16.14
N PRO A 503 -19.40 -26.44 -16.14
CA PRO A 503 -20.23 -26.51 -14.97
C PRO A 503 -19.59 -27.35 -13.86
N VAL A 504 -19.79 -26.91 -12.61
CA VAL A 504 -19.35 -27.60 -11.41
C VAL A 504 -20.57 -28.22 -10.71
N LEU A 505 -20.45 -29.48 -10.30
CA LEU A 505 -21.48 -30.18 -9.52
C LEU A 505 -21.47 -29.69 -8.07
N LEU A 506 -22.63 -29.26 -7.57
CA LEU A 506 -22.80 -28.72 -6.21
C LEU A 506 -23.64 -29.69 -5.35
N ASP A 507 -23.27 -30.98 -5.36
CA ASP A 507 -24.01 -32.06 -4.68
C ASP A 507 -23.47 -32.41 -3.28
N ASN A 508 -22.38 -31.76 -2.85
CA ASN A 508 -21.72 -31.95 -1.56
C ASN A 508 -21.24 -33.39 -1.28
N LYS A 509 -20.97 -34.18 -2.31
CA LYS A 509 -20.39 -35.51 -2.19
C LYS A 509 -18.86 -35.51 -2.15
N SER A 510 -18.28 -34.35 -2.42
CA SER A 510 -16.83 -34.11 -2.35
C SER A 510 -16.27 -34.28 -0.94
N ARG A 511 -14.96 -34.54 -0.87
CA ARG A 511 -14.20 -34.57 0.40
C ARG A 511 -13.61 -33.21 0.77
N ASP A 512 -13.44 -32.31 -0.20
CA ASP A 512 -12.72 -31.06 0.00
C ASP A 512 -13.42 -29.82 -0.61
N PHE A 513 -14.53 -30.02 -1.34
CA PHE A 513 -15.27 -28.94 -2.00
C PHE A 513 -16.76 -29.01 -1.62
N PHE A 514 -17.26 -27.96 -0.94
CA PHE A 514 -18.64 -27.89 -0.46
C PHE A 514 -19.32 -26.60 -0.90
N PHE A 515 -20.62 -26.71 -1.20
CA PHE A 515 -21.48 -25.57 -1.50
C PHE A 515 -22.76 -25.61 -0.67
N LEU A 516 -22.92 -24.64 0.24
CA LEU A 516 -24.09 -24.52 1.10
C LEU A 516 -25.02 -23.42 0.59
N LYS A 517 -26.13 -23.82 -0.03
CA LYS A 517 -27.10 -22.88 -0.61
C LYS A 517 -27.78 -22.05 0.49
N ARG A 518 -27.60 -20.75 0.48
CA ARG A 518 -28.23 -19.78 1.37
C ARG A 518 -28.44 -18.46 0.60
N GLN A 519 -29.51 -17.73 0.96
CA GLN A 519 -29.86 -16.48 0.29
C GLN A 519 -29.89 -15.29 1.26
N ASP A 520 -30.14 -15.54 2.55
CA ASP A 520 -30.17 -14.50 3.58
C ASP A 520 -28.77 -14.22 4.12
N PRO A 521 -28.31 -12.96 4.11
CA PRO A 521 -26.97 -12.58 4.59
C PRO A 521 -26.72 -12.96 6.05
N ASN A 522 -27.73 -12.83 6.94
CA ASN A 522 -27.56 -13.12 8.35
C ASN A 522 -27.46 -14.63 8.60
N VAL A 523 -28.21 -15.43 7.81
CA VAL A 523 -28.09 -16.90 7.83
C VAL A 523 -26.72 -17.31 7.31
N ILE A 524 -26.20 -16.68 6.26
CA ILE A 524 -24.84 -16.93 5.75
C ILE A 524 -23.83 -16.67 6.85
N ILE A 525 -23.88 -15.52 7.53
CA ILE A 525 -22.96 -15.17 8.62
C ILE A 525 -23.04 -16.19 9.77
N SER A 526 -24.23 -16.62 10.16
CA SER A 526 -24.40 -17.66 11.20
C SER A 526 -23.76 -18.99 10.81
N VAL A 527 -23.88 -19.37 9.52
CA VAL A 527 -23.22 -20.57 8.98
C VAL A 527 -21.70 -20.40 8.96
N LEU A 528 -21.18 -19.24 8.56
CA LEU A 528 -19.74 -18.94 8.61
C LEU A 528 -19.18 -19.13 10.02
N LEU A 529 -19.83 -18.56 11.04
CA LEU A 529 -19.43 -18.71 12.45
C LEU A 529 -19.38 -20.17 12.87
N THR A 530 -20.42 -20.94 12.52
CA THR A 530 -20.48 -22.38 12.83
C THR A 530 -19.36 -23.17 12.15
N LEU A 531 -19.05 -22.84 10.89
CA LEU A 531 -17.99 -23.48 10.13
C LEU A 531 -16.63 -23.20 10.76
N ILE A 532 -16.34 -21.93 11.07
CA ILE A 532 -15.04 -21.49 11.58
C ILE A 532 -14.79 -21.98 13.00
N GLN A 533 -15.80 -21.91 13.88
CA GLN A 533 -15.61 -22.28 15.28
C GLN A 533 -15.64 -23.79 15.53
N LYS A 534 -16.52 -24.53 14.83
CA LYS A 534 -16.87 -25.90 15.23
C LYS A 534 -16.57 -26.96 14.19
N LYS A 535 -16.83 -26.69 12.89
CA LYS A 535 -16.81 -27.75 11.87
C LYS A 535 -15.44 -27.87 11.19
N LEU A 536 -14.96 -26.81 10.56
CA LEU A 536 -13.74 -26.83 9.77
C LEU A 536 -12.47 -27.10 10.59
N PRO A 537 -12.28 -26.56 11.81
CA PRO A 537 -11.08 -26.84 12.58
C PRO A 537 -10.85 -28.34 12.81
N LYS A 538 -11.93 -29.05 13.14
CA LYS A 538 -11.87 -30.51 13.31
C LYS A 538 -11.68 -31.24 11.99
N TYR A 539 -12.30 -30.75 10.92
CA TYR A 539 -12.30 -31.39 9.62
C TYR A 539 -10.92 -31.37 8.96
N VAL A 540 -10.24 -30.22 9.02
CA VAL A 540 -8.93 -30.04 8.37
C VAL A 540 -7.75 -30.18 9.34
N ASN A 541 -8.02 -30.48 10.63
CA ASN A 541 -7.02 -30.52 11.71
C ASN A 541 -6.21 -29.22 11.79
N ALA A 542 -6.89 -28.10 12.00
CA ALA A 542 -6.33 -26.76 12.09
C ALA A 542 -7.01 -25.97 13.21
N LYS A 543 -6.43 -24.83 13.59
CA LYS A 543 -7.06 -23.91 14.55
C LYS A 543 -8.15 -23.07 13.86
N PRO A 544 -9.14 -22.52 14.57
CA PRO A 544 -10.09 -21.57 14.00
C PRO A 544 -9.42 -20.38 13.34
N TYR A 545 -8.28 -19.95 13.87
CA TYR A 545 -7.44 -18.88 13.34
C TYR A 545 -6.89 -19.17 11.92
N ASP A 546 -6.57 -20.43 11.63
CA ASP A 546 -6.01 -20.84 10.34
C ASP A 546 -7.04 -20.92 9.21
N ILE A 547 -8.34 -20.79 9.55
CA ILE A 547 -9.43 -20.79 8.59
C ILE A 547 -9.67 -19.37 8.13
N GLN A 548 -9.71 -19.18 6.81
CA GLN A 548 -9.84 -17.85 6.24
C GLN A 548 -11.18 -17.64 5.54
N VAL A 549 -11.83 -16.53 5.87
CA VAL A 549 -12.98 -16.04 5.09
C VAL A 549 -12.49 -15.15 3.97
N LEU A 550 -12.86 -15.49 2.74
CA LEU A 550 -12.53 -14.74 1.54
C LEU A 550 -13.81 -14.16 0.93
N THR A 551 -13.90 -12.84 0.83
CA THR A 551 -15.07 -12.18 0.25
C THR A 551 -14.69 -11.35 -0.99
N PRO A 552 -15.58 -11.25 -1.99
CA PRO A 552 -15.35 -10.40 -3.15
C PRO A 552 -15.24 -8.91 -2.83
N MET A 553 -15.94 -8.43 -1.79
CA MET A 553 -16.17 -7.00 -1.56
C MET A 553 -15.61 -6.51 -0.23
N ARG A 554 -15.14 -5.25 -0.22
CA ARG A 554 -14.75 -4.58 1.02
C ARG A 554 -15.96 -4.10 1.82
N LYS A 555 -16.92 -3.46 1.15
CA LYS A 555 -18.15 -2.92 1.75
C LYS A 555 -19.38 -3.73 1.36
N GLY A 556 -20.46 -3.59 2.11
CA GLY A 556 -21.74 -4.23 1.86
C GLY A 556 -22.09 -5.33 2.85
N LEU A 557 -23.20 -6.04 2.59
CA LEU A 557 -23.77 -7.01 3.54
C LEU A 557 -22.83 -8.16 3.91
N LEU A 558 -22.01 -8.62 2.99
CA LEU A 558 -20.98 -9.65 3.17
C LEU A 558 -19.58 -9.08 2.88
N GLY A 559 -19.38 -7.77 3.04
CA GLY A 559 -18.10 -7.11 2.88
C GLY A 559 -17.16 -7.33 4.08
N VAL A 560 -15.86 -7.14 3.84
CA VAL A 560 -14.80 -7.33 4.84
C VAL A 560 -15.06 -6.54 6.13
N GLU A 561 -15.43 -5.26 6.01
CA GLU A 561 -15.65 -4.38 7.16
C GLU A 561 -16.72 -4.94 8.12
N ARG A 562 -17.89 -5.29 7.59
CA ARG A 562 -18.98 -5.86 8.37
C ARG A 562 -18.65 -7.25 8.90
N LEU A 563 -18.05 -8.12 8.07
CA LEU A 563 -17.69 -9.46 8.48
C LEU A 563 -16.66 -9.45 9.59
N ASN A 564 -15.62 -8.61 9.51
CA ASN A 564 -14.60 -8.52 10.55
C ASN A 564 -15.17 -8.06 11.88
N SER A 565 -16.06 -7.07 11.91
CA SER A 565 -16.73 -6.63 13.14
C SER A 565 -17.52 -7.75 13.79
N ILE A 566 -18.32 -8.49 12.99
CA ILE A 566 -19.11 -9.60 13.52
C ILE A 566 -18.24 -10.78 13.94
N LEU A 567 -17.28 -11.16 13.12
CA LEU A 567 -16.39 -12.29 13.41
C LEU A 567 -15.53 -12.01 14.66
N GLN A 568 -15.06 -10.79 14.88
CA GLN A 568 -14.35 -10.40 16.09
C GLN A 568 -15.22 -10.64 17.34
N GLU A 569 -16.46 -10.16 17.34
CA GLU A 569 -17.37 -10.30 18.49
C GLU A 569 -17.61 -11.77 18.88
N TYR A 570 -17.62 -12.68 17.91
CA TYR A 570 -17.88 -14.10 18.16
C TYR A 570 -16.63 -14.96 18.34
N LEU A 571 -15.53 -14.62 17.67
CA LEU A 571 -14.28 -15.39 17.71
C LEU A 571 -13.33 -14.91 18.80
N ASN A 572 -13.38 -13.63 19.11
CA ASN A 572 -12.57 -12.98 20.14
C ASN A 572 -13.43 -12.01 20.95
N PRO A 573 -14.42 -12.51 21.74
CA PRO A 573 -15.35 -11.65 22.48
C PRO A 573 -14.63 -10.81 23.53
N PRO A 574 -15.22 -9.66 23.94
CA PRO A 574 -14.69 -8.87 25.04
C PRO A 574 -14.74 -9.67 26.34
N GLU A 575 -13.69 -9.60 27.12
CA GLU A 575 -13.59 -10.24 28.44
C GLU A 575 -13.04 -9.25 29.47
N PRO A 576 -13.46 -9.34 30.75
CA PRO A 576 -12.92 -8.49 31.81
C PRO A 576 -11.38 -8.64 31.88
N GLY A 577 -10.65 -7.53 31.77
CA GLY A 577 -9.18 -7.51 31.81
C GLY A 577 -8.48 -7.70 30.45
N LYS A 578 -9.21 -7.96 29.40
CA LYS A 578 -8.66 -8.00 28.03
C LYS A 578 -8.54 -6.58 27.49
N ALA A 579 -7.32 -6.18 27.17
CA ALA A 579 -7.06 -4.83 26.68
C ALA A 579 -7.62 -4.61 25.27
N GLU A 580 -8.20 -3.44 25.06
CA GLU A 580 -8.76 -2.98 23.79
C GLU A 580 -8.23 -1.58 23.44
N LYS A 581 -8.10 -1.30 22.14
CA LYS A 581 -7.79 0.03 21.62
C LYS A 581 -8.71 0.39 20.47
N GLU A 582 -9.44 1.48 20.61
CA GLU A 582 -10.23 2.07 19.53
C GLU A 582 -9.31 2.93 18.64
N TYR A 583 -9.45 2.74 17.33
CA TYR A 583 -8.74 3.54 16.33
C TYR A 583 -9.66 3.77 15.12
N GLY A 584 -10.11 5.01 14.93
CA GLY A 584 -11.12 5.35 13.93
C GLY A 584 -12.42 4.56 14.13
N ASP A 585 -12.89 3.90 13.09
CA ASP A 585 -14.08 3.04 13.10
C ASP A 585 -13.76 1.59 13.53
N HIS A 586 -12.51 1.29 13.87
CA HIS A 586 -12.03 -0.04 14.23
C HIS A 586 -11.70 -0.14 15.72
N LYS A 587 -11.82 -1.34 16.25
CA LYS A 587 -11.39 -1.67 17.61
C LYS A 587 -10.45 -2.88 17.53
N PHE A 588 -9.26 -2.73 18.07
CA PHE A 588 -8.31 -3.84 18.23
C PHE A 588 -8.40 -4.39 19.66
N ARG A 589 -8.28 -5.68 19.79
CA ARG A 589 -8.35 -6.43 21.05
C ARG A 589 -7.24 -7.46 21.09
N VAL A 590 -6.67 -7.70 22.25
CA VAL A 590 -5.69 -8.78 22.45
C VAL A 590 -6.29 -10.12 21.97
N GLY A 591 -5.55 -10.85 21.14
CA GLY A 591 -6.02 -12.08 20.48
C GLY A 591 -6.65 -11.86 19.10
N ASP A 592 -6.78 -10.63 18.63
CA ASP A 592 -7.30 -10.37 17.29
C ASP A 592 -6.34 -10.82 16.19
N LYS A 593 -6.93 -11.35 15.13
CA LYS A 593 -6.25 -11.62 13.86
C LYS A 593 -6.19 -10.33 13.05
N VAL A 594 -4.97 -9.89 12.77
CA VAL A 594 -4.71 -8.65 12.03
C VAL A 594 -3.83 -8.89 10.80
N MET A 595 -3.86 -7.95 9.89
CA MET A 595 -3.03 -7.95 8.68
C MET A 595 -2.42 -6.56 8.49
N GLN A 596 -1.14 -6.52 8.16
CA GLN A 596 -0.46 -5.33 7.66
C GLN A 596 -1.01 -4.97 6.28
N ILE A 597 -1.39 -3.70 6.08
CA ILE A 597 -2.03 -3.24 4.83
C ILE A 597 -1.17 -2.30 4.00
N LYS A 598 0.00 -1.92 4.51
CA LYS A 598 1.02 -1.12 3.83
C LYS A 598 2.38 -1.80 3.99
N ASN A 599 3.31 -1.55 3.07
CA ASN A 599 4.70 -1.93 3.30
C ASN A 599 5.33 -0.92 4.25
N ASN A 600 5.90 -1.37 5.36
CA ASN A 600 6.66 -0.53 6.28
C ASN A 600 8.04 -1.15 6.49
N TYR A 601 9.05 -0.55 5.86
CA TYR A 601 10.43 -1.02 5.87
C TYR A 601 11.20 -0.62 7.14
N GLN A 602 10.65 0.31 7.93
CA GLN A 602 11.29 0.86 9.13
C GLN A 602 10.81 0.17 10.41
N LEU A 603 9.74 -0.62 10.35
CA LEU A 603 9.26 -1.36 11.52
C LEU A 603 10.25 -2.45 11.89
N GLU A 604 10.76 -2.37 13.11
CA GLU A 604 11.62 -3.38 13.69
C GLU A 604 10.80 -4.57 14.16
N TRP A 605 11.30 -5.77 13.88
CA TRP A 605 10.77 -7.01 14.46
C TRP A 605 11.86 -7.75 15.22
N GLU A 606 11.45 -8.46 16.24
CA GLU A 606 12.33 -9.32 17.04
C GLU A 606 11.71 -10.70 17.26
N ILE A 607 12.56 -11.71 17.31
CA ILE A 607 12.19 -13.07 17.73
C ILE A 607 12.75 -13.26 19.14
N THR A 608 11.86 -13.49 20.11
CA THR A 608 12.26 -13.64 21.51
C THR A 608 12.06 -15.07 22.01
N THR A 609 12.95 -15.52 22.88
CA THR A 609 12.78 -16.77 23.64
C THR A 609 11.62 -16.63 24.63
N LYS A 610 11.17 -17.75 25.22
CA LYS A 610 10.19 -17.75 26.33
C LYS A 610 10.64 -16.94 27.55
N TYR A 611 11.93 -16.62 27.65
CA TYR A 611 12.52 -15.83 28.75
C TYR A 611 12.76 -14.37 28.35
N GLY A 612 12.25 -13.91 27.19
CA GLY A 612 12.39 -12.54 26.74
C GLY A 612 13.76 -12.17 26.15
N LEU A 613 14.64 -13.16 25.88
CA LEU A 613 15.90 -12.88 25.23
C LEU A 613 15.71 -12.86 23.71
N THR A 614 16.17 -11.80 23.06
CA THR A 614 16.13 -11.66 21.61
C THR A 614 17.10 -12.65 20.97
N VAL A 615 16.60 -13.50 20.09
CA VAL A 615 17.35 -14.49 19.33
C VAL A 615 17.71 -13.95 17.95
N ASP A 616 16.78 -13.24 17.35
CA ASP A 616 16.92 -12.65 16.03
C ASP A 616 16.15 -11.34 15.95
N LYS A 617 16.59 -10.43 15.08
CA LYS A 617 15.94 -9.14 14.84
C LYS A 617 16.16 -8.70 13.40
N GLY A 618 15.23 -7.94 12.89
CA GLY A 618 15.33 -7.38 11.54
C GLY A 618 14.36 -6.23 11.34
N MET A 619 14.26 -5.77 10.12
CA MET A 619 13.43 -4.65 9.73
C MET A 619 12.47 -5.05 8.61
N GLY A 620 11.31 -4.40 8.59
CA GLY A 620 10.32 -4.51 7.52
C GLY A 620 9.20 -5.49 7.80
N ILE A 621 7.97 -4.96 7.72
CA ILE A 621 6.72 -5.73 7.70
C ILE A 621 5.96 -5.31 6.43
N PHE A 622 5.41 -6.29 5.74
CA PHE A 622 4.91 -6.07 4.39
C PHE A 622 3.40 -6.24 4.27
N ASN A 623 2.84 -5.58 3.27
CA ASN A 623 1.43 -5.72 2.95
C ASN A 623 1.05 -7.20 2.71
N GLY A 624 0.04 -7.66 3.45
CA GLY A 624 -0.40 -9.05 3.44
C GLY A 624 0.14 -9.91 4.60
N ASP A 625 1.15 -9.46 5.35
CA ASP A 625 1.63 -10.17 6.54
C ASP A 625 0.50 -10.23 7.58
N MET A 626 0.25 -11.41 8.12
CA MET A 626 -0.80 -11.63 9.12
C MET A 626 -0.20 -11.99 10.47
N GLY A 627 -0.82 -11.48 11.52
CA GLY A 627 -0.39 -11.75 12.89
C GLY A 627 -1.54 -11.76 13.87
N ILE A 628 -1.18 -11.99 15.13
CA ILE A 628 -2.10 -11.94 16.29
C ILE A 628 -1.66 -10.81 17.20
N VAL A 629 -2.60 -10.00 17.65
CA VAL A 629 -2.35 -8.99 18.68
C VAL A 629 -2.06 -9.70 20.01
N THR A 630 -0.84 -9.58 20.50
CA THR A 630 -0.37 -10.23 21.74
C THR A 630 -0.49 -9.34 22.96
N GLU A 631 -0.27 -8.02 22.77
CA GLU A 631 -0.32 -7.05 23.86
C GLU A 631 -0.88 -5.71 23.35
N ILE A 632 -1.63 -5.02 24.19
CA ILE A 632 -2.00 -3.61 24.02
C ILE A 632 -1.63 -2.88 25.30
N ASN A 633 -0.65 -2.00 25.20
CA ASN A 633 -0.14 -1.25 26.33
C ASN A 633 -0.53 0.23 26.20
N THR A 634 -1.47 0.66 27.03
CA THR A 634 -1.99 2.03 27.01
C THR A 634 -1.04 3.05 27.67
N TYR A 635 -0.03 2.60 28.44
CA TYR A 635 0.96 3.49 29.06
C TYR A 635 2.07 3.87 28.09
N THR A 636 2.54 2.89 27.30
CA THR A 636 3.57 3.12 26.29
C THR A 636 2.98 3.43 24.92
N GLU A 637 1.64 3.47 24.83
CA GLU A 637 0.87 3.70 23.58
C GLU A 637 1.29 2.78 22.44
N THR A 638 1.46 1.49 22.75
CA THR A 638 1.92 0.49 21.80
C THR A 638 0.97 -0.70 21.73
N LEU A 639 0.88 -1.29 20.54
CA LEU A 639 0.21 -2.55 20.27
C LEU A 639 1.25 -3.52 19.70
N GLU A 640 1.40 -4.70 20.35
CA GLU A 640 2.32 -5.74 19.87
C GLU A 640 1.56 -6.76 19.02
N VAL A 641 2.11 -7.08 17.85
CA VAL A 641 1.62 -8.13 16.94
C VAL A 641 2.69 -9.21 16.79
N GLU A 642 2.31 -10.46 17.00
CA GLU A 642 3.14 -11.62 16.67
C GLU A 642 2.75 -12.14 15.27
N TYR A 643 3.66 -12.02 14.33
CA TYR A 643 3.55 -12.51 12.96
C TYR A 643 4.05 -13.95 12.82
N ASP A 644 3.95 -14.49 11.62
CA ASP A 644 4.53 -15.79 11.29
C ASP A 644 6.02 -15.83 11.68
N GLU A 645 6.55 -17.04 11.97
CA GLU A 645 7.92 -17.25 12.47
C GLU A 645 8.21 -16.63 13.86
N LYS A 646 7.15 -16.26 14.60
CA LYS A 646 7.23 -15.60 15.91
C LYS A 646 7.92 -14.24 15.91
N ARG A 647 7.89 -13.56 14.77
CA ARG A 647 8.36 -12.17 14.66
C ARG A 647 7.40 -11.25 15.42
N LYS A 648 7.87 -10.58 16.45
CA LYS A 648 7.10 -9.63 17.25
C LYS A 648 7.42 -8.22 16.84
N VAL A 649 6.37 -7.44 16.64
CA VAL A 649 6.44 -6.04 16.23
C VAL A 649 5.64 -5.18 17.18
N LYS A 650 6.20 -4.09 17.63
CA LYS A 650 5.52 -3.08 18.43
C LYS A 650 5.12 -1.90 17.57
N TYR A 651 3.83 -1.72 17.43
CA TYR A 651 3.24 -0.58 16.73
C TYR A 651 2.96 0.54 17.70
N PRO A 652 3.52 1.74 17.55
CA PRO A 652 2.98 2.95 18.16
C PRO A 652 1.51 3.11 17.72
N PHE A 653 0.66 3.65 18.57
CA PHE A 653 -0.76 3.81 18.23
C PHE A 653 -1.01 4.68 16.99
N GLU A 654 -0.06 5.52 16.63
CA GLU A 654 -0.05 6.33 15.42
C GLU A 654 -0.03 5.50 14.14
N LEU A 655 0.67 4.36 14.17
CA LEU A 655 0.82 3.45 13.04
C LEU A 655 -0.31 2.39 12.93
N LEU A 656 -1.34 2.44 13.78
CA LEU A 656 -2.45 1.49 13.71
C LEU A 656 -3.28 1.62 12.42
N GLU A 657 -3.15 2.70 11.67
CA GLU A 657 -3.72 2.83 10.33
C GLU A 657 -3.14 1.82 9.33
N GLU A 658 -1.98 1.23 9.64
CA GLU A 658 -1.35 0.20 8.81
C GLU A 658 -1.88 -1.20 9.11
N LEU A 659 -2.73 -1.37 10.12
CA LEU A 659 -3.32 -2.64 10.53
C LEU A 659 -4.81 -2.69 10.24
N GLU A 660 -5.29 -3.83 9.77
CA GLU A 660 -6.71 -4.16 9.66
C GLU A 660 -7.01 -5.51 10.33
N LEU A 661 -8.24 -5.68 10.83
CA LEU A 661 -8.73 -7.00 11.25
C LEU A 661 -8.74 -7.95 10.05
N ALA A 662 -8.33 -9.19 10.24
CA ALA A 662 -8.11 -10.16 9.17
C ALA A 662 -8.87 -11.48 9.32
N TYR A 663 -9.95 -11.52 10.08
CA TYR A 663 -10.85 -12.68 10.12
C TYR A 663 -11.49 -12.95 8.76
N ALA A 664 -11.88 -11.88 8.06
CA ALA A 664 -12.26 -11.87 6.66
C ALA A 664 -11.38 -10.89 5.90
N ILE A 665 -10.95 -11.28 4.70
CA ILE A 665 -10.18 -10.44 3.78
C ILE A 665 -10.79 -10.49 2.38
N THR A 666 -10.42 -9.54 1.52
CA THR A 666 -10.80 -9.64 0.11
C THR A 666 -10.01 -10.74 -0.60
N ILE A 667 -10.62 -11.33 -1.64
CA ILE A 667 -9.95 -12.32 -2.47
C ILE A 667 -8.64 -11.77 -3.06
N HIS A 668 -8.61 -10.49 -3.43
CA HIS A 668 -7.38 -9.83 -3.91
C HIS A 668 -6.24 -9.87 -2.88
N LYS A 669 -6.55 -9.60 -1.61
CA LYS A 669 -5.56 -9.64 -0.52
C LYS A 669 -5.12 -11.07 -0.13
N SER A 670 -5.78 -12.11 -0.63
CA SER A 670 -5.38 -13.50 -0.43
C SER A 670 -4.38 -14.02 -1.46
N GLN A 671 -4.05 -13.24 -2.49
CA GLN A 671 -3.07 -13.64 -3.50
C GLN A 671 -1.70 -13.94 -2.87
N GLY A 672 -1.02 -14.96 -3.38
CA GLY A 672 0.24 -15.46 -2.80
C GLY A 672 0.10 -16.27 -1.50
N SER A 673 -1.10 -16.30 -0.90
CA SER A 673 -1.38 -17.04 0.35
C SER A 673 -2.15 -18.32 0.08
N GLU A 674 -1.97 -19.32 0.96
CA GLU A 674 -2.79 -20.52 1.00
C GLU A 674 -3.21 -20.82 2.43
N TYR A 675 -4.41 -21.39 2.60
CA TYR A 675 -5.01 -21.66 3.90
C TYR A 675 -5.45 -23.11 4.01
N PRO A 676 -5.38 -23.73 5.18
CA PRO A 676 -5.90 -25.09 5.40
C PRO A 676 -7.36 -25.22 4.97
N ALA A 677 -8.19 -24.23 5.29
CA ALA A 677 -9.58 -24.15 4.81
C ALA A 677 -9.96 -22.70 4.48
N VAL A 678 -10.75 -22.56 3.42
CA VAL A 678 -11.29 -21.29 2.95
C VAL A 678 -12.81 -21.34 2.99
N VAL A 679 -13.43 -20.26 3.45
CA VAL A 679 -14.88 -20.08 3.44
C VAL A 679 -15.21 -18.85 2.60
N ILE A 680 -16.09 -19.02 1.60
CA ILE A 680 -16.42 -17.96 0.66
C ILE A 680 -17.92 -17.64 0.77
N PRO A 681 -18.30 -16.52 1.43
CA PRO A 681 -19.67 -16.02 1.37
C PRO A 681 -19.95 -15.42 -0.01
N LEU A 682 -21.06 -15.85 -0.65
CA LEU A 682 -21.35 -15.46 -2.03
C LEU A 682 -22.81 -15.08 -2.21
N LEU A 683 -23.09 -13.80 -2.37
CA LEU A 683 -24.36 -13.24 -2.84
C LEU A 683 -24.15 -12.43 -4.11
N SER A 684 -25.20 -11.88 -4.68
CA SER A 684 -25.12 -11.02 -5.84
C SER A 684 -24.27 -9.78 -5.57
N GLY A 685 -23.58 -9.32 -6.60
CA GLY A 685 -22.72 -8.15 -6.54
C GLY A 685 -22.45 -7.55 -7.93
N PRO A 686 -21.62 -6.50 -8.01
CA PRO A 686 -21.30 -5.85 -9.27
C PRO A 686 -20.70 -6.84 -10.29
N ARG A 687 -21.28 -6.89 -11.49
CA ARG A 687 -20.86 -7.82 -12.55
C ARG A 687 -19.39 -7.66 -12.94
N GLN A 688 -18.86 -6.46 -12.83
CA GLN A 688 -17.44 -6.16 -13.10
C GLN A 688 -16.48 -6.83 -12.12
N LEU A 689 -16.91 -7.04 -10.87
CA LEU A 689 -16.11 -7.69 -9.83
C LEU A 689 -16.35 -9.20 -9.78
N PHE A 690 -17.60 -9.64 -10.05
CA PHE A 690 -18.00 -11.04 -9.96
C PHE A 690 -17.71 -11.77 -11.27
N HIS A 691 -16.44 -12.07 -11.50
CA HIS A 691 -15.98 -12.76 -12.71
C HIS A 691 -15.25 -14.07 -12.39
N ARG A 692 -15.01 -14.88 -13.43
CA ARG A 692 -14.42 -16.21 -13.35
C ARG A 692 -13.10 -16.25 -12.58
N ASN A 693 -12.16 -15.36 -12.90
CA ASN A 693 -10.81 -15.39 -12.32
C ASN A 693 -10.81 -15.04 -10.82
N LEU A 694 -11.77 -14.20 -10.37
CA LEU A 694 -11.94 -13.94 -8.95
C LEU A 694 -12.35 -15.22 -8.22
N LEU A 695 -13.33 -15.94 -8.74
CA LEU A 695 -13.80 -17.21 -8.16
C LEU A 695 -12.69 -18.28 -8.20
N TYR A 696 -12.00 -18.40 -9.33
CA TYR A 696 -10.86 -19.30 -9.49
C TYR A 696 -9.78 -19.01 -8.45
N THR A 697 -9.37 -17.75 -8.30
CA THR A 697 -8.37 -17.34 -7.33
C THR A 697 -8.79 -17.68 -5.90
N ALA A 698 -10.06 -17.41 -5.53
CA ALA A 698 -10.56 -17.72 -4.20
C ALA A 698 -10.50 -19.21 -3.86
N ILE A 699 -10.92 -20.06 -4.78
CA ILE A 699 -10.95 -21.52 -4.59
C ILE A 699 -9.55 -22.08 -4.49
N THR A 700 -8.61 -21.60 -5.31
CA THR A 700 -7.22 -22.05 -5.32
C THR A 700 -6.42 -21.62 -4.08
N ARG A 701 -6.99 -20.81 -3.18
CA ARG A 701 -6.37 -20.49 -1.88
C ARG A 701 -6.54 -21.58 -0.83
N ALA A 702 -7.41 -22.57 -1.05
CA ALA A 702 -7.67 -23.65 -0.11
C ALA A 702 -6.72 -24.84 -0.35
N ARG A 703 -6.05 -25.31 0.71
CA ARG A 703 -5.20 -26.51 0.66
C ARG A 703 -5.99 -27.81 0.89
N LYS A 704 -6.90 -27.84 1.88
CA LYS A 704 -7.59 -29.05 2.31
C LYS A 704 -9.11 -28.99 2.17
N CYS A 705 -9.71 -27.80 2.25
CA CYS A 705 -11.16 -27.66 2.15
C CYS A 705 -11.57 -26.27 1.71
N VAL A 706 -12.48 -26.20 0.75
CA VAL A 706 -13.20 -24.97 0.41
C VAL A 706 -14.70 -25.17 0.68
N THR A 707 -15.33 -24.19 1.32
CA THR A 707 -16.76 -24.15 1.55
C THR A 707 -17.33 -22.84 1.04
N ILE A 708 -18.18 -22.88 0.05
CA ILE A 708 -18.90 -21.72 -0.47
C ILE A 708 -20.27 -21.69 0.18
N VAL A 709 -20.66 -20.52 0.72
CA VAL A 709 -21.97 -20.34 1.38
C VAL A 709 -22.71 -19.21 0.69
N GLY A 710 -23.75 -19.52 -0.05
CA GLY A 710 -24.48 -18.46 -0.74
C GLY A 710 -25.37 -18.91 -1.87
N ASN A 711 -25.48 -18.06 -2.89
CA ASN A 711 -26.37 -18.24 -4.03
C ASN A 711 -25.69 -19.01 -5.16
N ASP A 712 -26.26 -20.15 -5.55
CA ASP A 712 -25.76 -21.00 -6.62
C ASP A 712 -25.91 -20.36 -8.02
N GLN A 713 -26.91 -19.52 -8.23
CA GLN A 713 -27.04 -18.77 -9.48
C GLN A 713 -25.87 -17.81 -9.66
N THR A 714 -25.50 -17.04 -8.62
CA THR A 714 -24.35 -16.15 -8.65
C THR A 714 -23.05 -16.91 -8.93
N PHE A 715 -22.88 -18.08 -8.33
CA PHE A 715 -21.72 -18.94 -8.58
C PHE A 715 -21.63 -19.35 -10.08
N GLN A 716 -22.76 -19.77 -10.68
CA GLN A 716 -22.79 -20.14 -12.10
C GLN A 716 -22.61 -18.93 -13.02
N GLU A 717 -23.12 -17.76 -12.64
CA GLU A 717 -22.93 -16.52 -13.38
C GLU A 717 -21.45 -16.11 -13.39
N MET A 718 -20.75 -16.24 -12.27
CA MET A 718 -19.31 -15.97 -12.19
C MET A 718 -18.50 -16.89 -13.10
N ILE A 719 -18.82 -18.18 -13.18
CA ILE A 719 -18.16 -19.12 -14.11
C ILE A 719 -18.31 -18.68 -15.56
N ARG A 720 -19.49 -18.16 -15.94
CA ARG A 720 -19.77 -17.69 -17.30
C ARG A 720 -19.21 -16.31 -17.59
N ASN A 721 -18.98 -15.52 -16.56
CA ASN A 721 -18.51 -14.14 -16.69
C ASN A 721 -17.00 -14.11 -16.94
N THR A 722 -16.62 -13.95 -18.21
CA THR A 722 -15.23 -13.77 -18.66
C THR A 722 -14.82 -12.32 -18.78
N ASN A 723 -15.71 -11.36 -18.41
CA ASN A 723 -15.41 -9.94 -18.40
C ASN A 723 -14.43 -9.64 -17.26
N GLU A 724 -13.23 -10.16 -17.39
CA GLU A 724 -12.07 -9.62 -16.72
C GLU A 724 -11.90 -8.18 -17.19
N HIS A 725 -11.59 -7.24 -16.30
CA HIS A 725 -11.16 -5.92 -16.74
C HIS A 725 -9.94 -6.12 -17.65
N ASN A 726 -10.17 -6.12 -18.96
CA ASN A 726 -9.08 -6.10 -19.91
C ASN A 726 -8.29 -4.84 -19.65
N ARG A 727 -7.09 -5.01 -19.17
CA ARG A 727 -6.18 -3.90 -18.96
C ARG A 727 -5.66 -3.41 -20.29
N ASN A 728 -5.69 -2.11 -20.48
CA ASN A 728 -5.08 -1.50 -21.64
C ASN A 728 -3.57 -1.43 -21.39
N THR A 729 -2.83 -2.32 -22.05
CA THR A 729 -1.36 -2.39 -22.04
C THR A 729 -0.85 -2.48 -23.47
N SER A 730 0.34 -2.00 -23.75
CA SER A 730 1.01 -2.15 -25.05
C SER A 730 2.33 -2.92 -24.94
N LEU A 731 2.63 -3.51 -23.79
CA LEU A 731 3.90 -4.18 -23.55
C LEU A 731 4.14 -5.33 -24.55
N ALA A 732 3.13 -6.15 -24.80
CA ALA A 732 3.26 -7.26 -25.78
C ALA A 732 3.57 -6.76 -27.20
N GLU A 733 2.95 -5.66 -27.65
CA GLU A 733 3.24 -5.03 -28.94
C GLU A 733 4.67 -4.48 -28.98
N ARG A 734 5.09 -3.80 -27.91
CA ARG A 734 6.44 -3.23 -27.82
C ARG A 734 7.52 -4.31 -27.81
N ILE A 735 7.29 -5.43 -27.12
CA ILE A 735 8.23 -6.56 -27.13
C ILE A 735 8.38 -7.10 -28.54
N ARG A 736 7.28 -7.27 -29.29
CA ARG A 736 7.31 -7.69 -30.69
C ARG A 736 8.04 -6.69 -31.60
N GLU A 737 7.89 -5.38 -31.36
CA GLU A 737 8.63 -4.34 -32.10
C GLU A 737 10.16 -4.48 -31.94
N PHE A 738 10.65 -5.00 -30.80
CA PHE A 738 12.07 -5.26 -30.56
C PHE A 738 12.56 -6.63 -31.06
N CYS A 739 11.68 -7.63 -31.05
CA CYS A 739 12.05 -8.99 -31.46
C CYS A 739 12.02 -9.18 -33.00
N GLY A 740 11.49 -8.20 -33.75
CA GLY A 740 11.48 -8.18 -35.22
C GLY A 740 10.16 -8.59 -35.78
#